data_1a104303971903a8220941496a4b85fe
#
_entry.id   1a104303971903a8220941496a4b85fe
#
_cell.length_a   1.000
_cell.length_b   1.000
_cell.length_c   1.000
_cell.angle_alpha   90.00
_cell.angle_beta   90.00
_cell.angle_gamma   90.00
#
_symmetry.space_group_name_H-M   'P 1'
#
loop_
_entity.id
_entity.type
_entity.pdbx_description
1 polymer ?
#
loop_
_entity_poly.entity_id
_entity_poly.type
_entity_poly.pdbx_seq_one_letter_code
_entity_poly.pdbx_strand_id
1 'polypeptide(L)'
;MILKKMKVKNFRLLKDFELDFKDELSLVIGKNNCGKTSALIVLDKMLNSSKVMWEDVNLEYQKELYKKIIDLDISEQEKITSLEAVNLKLFIEYDDNDSYANIQKIIMDLNPENNTLVLEFISLIVAKKIIELKKLISEKNIEDFKSFSKFMSKNFANFFETKKYSRGFDIKSNQITQDRSEEIDNKDIQKVIKVSGIRADRAVSNDDRNHVLSGLTGKYFSSYKAAKDKSESVFTRLEEKLEEADKELYKIYNGEKSESGEVIDGIFSDVIDVIKTYGGAENGIDIAIESSISEKNLLSDNTNLSYRQGGDCSLPETYNGLGYLNLIGILFEIETKIQELFEQPADINLLYIEEPEAHTHPQLQYIFIRNIKSHIKVHRKKLLEDKNKQLQILITSHSSHIVSECNFDDIIYLKKNGNTVIARSFNSLKKEYSGDEQKGFKFIKQYLTINRSELFFADKAICIEGDTERILMSMMMYKIDNKEKSKADIIPLLSQNISVIEVGAHSHVFMPLFSFLGTKVLFVTDIDSVKAERKKDKNGKERVIYTSCHPKEGTHTSNASIKEFFKNTGIDASNNQFKELVGKNAEDKIKENMRIAYQIPESDGGYQTSSFEDAFIALNKDFILKNKEGLCEYGALKDFSNDEIESGDYYKFALDNVKKKPAFASSLLYFNKEDGGEDEKWKVPRYIEDGLLWIR
;
A
#
# COMPACT_ATOMS: atom_id res chain seq x y z
N MET A 1 20.57 -17.81 -1.91
CA MET A 1 20.64 -16.59 -1.05
C MET A 1 19.37 -15.80 -1.17
N ILE A 2 18.86 -15.24 -0.05
CA ILE A 2 17.56 -14.51 -0.02
C ILE A 2 17.71 -13.29 0.91
N LEU A 3 17.23 -12.13 0.48
CA LEU A 3 17.09 -10.97 1.35
C LEU A 3 15.88 -11.20 2.28
N LYS A 4 16.13 -11.29 3.59
CA LYS A 4 15.08 -11.57 4.58
C LYS A 4 14.56 -10.33 5.27
N LYS A 5 15.44 -9.38 5.57
CA LYS A 5 15.05 -8.22 6.37
C LYS A 5 15.86 -6.99 6.00
N MET A 6 15.21 -5.83 6.06
CA MET A 6 15.92 -4.55 6.12
C MET A 6 15.57 -3.79 7.40
N LYS A 7 16.58 -3.09 7.93
CA LYS A 7 16.41 -2.12 9.02
C LYS A 7 16.89 -0.77 8.55
N VAL A 8 16.08 0.27 8.78
CA VAL A 8 16.37 1.64 8.36
C VAL A 8 16.30 2.56 9.57
N LYS A 9 17.31 3.41 9.72
CA LYS A 9 17.30 4.48 10.73
C LYS A 9 17.41 5.84 10.09
N ASN A 10 16.57 6.74 10.56
CA ASN A 10 16.60 8.18 10.27
C ASN A 10 16.42 8.58 8.78
N PHE A 11 15.70 7.79 8.00
CA PHE A 11 15.41 8.12 6.60
C PHE A 11 13.95 8.58 6.43
N ARG A 12 13.74 9.85 6.11
CA ARG A 12 12.40 10.45 5.93
C ARG A 12 11.45 10.10 7.09
N LEU A 13 10.35 9.40 6.83
CA LEU A 13 9.41 8.91 7.85
C LEU A 13 9.92 7.66 8.58
N LEU A 14 10.95 7.00 8.07
CA LEU A 14 11.52 5.77 8.61
C LEU A 14 12.56 6.10 9.69
N LYS A 15 12.12 6.41 10.92
CA LYS A 15 13.01 6.78 12.03
C LYS A 15 13.72 5.56 12.62
N ASP A 16 12.97 4.51 12.92
CA ASP A 16 13.44 3.18 13.32
C ASP A 16 12.48 2.17 12.70
N PHE A 17 12.85 1.63 11.57
CA PHE A 17 11.97 0.87 10.70
C PHE A 17 12.56 -0.47 10.35
N GLU A 18 11.75 -1.51 10.46
CA GLU A 18 12.10 -2.86 10.04
C GLU A 18 11.06 -3.39 9.05
N LEU A 19 11.53 -4.08 8.00
CA LEU A 19 10.67 -4.74 7.03
C LEU A 19 11.22 -6.13 6.73
N ASP A 20 10.38 -7.15 6.91
CA ASP A 20 10.69 -8.54 6.58
C ASP A 20 10.23 -8.85 5.16
N PHE A 21 11.17 -9.28 4.29
CA PHE A 21 10.86 -9.69 2.92
C PHE A 21 10.34 -11.11 2.86
N LYS A 22 9.51 -11.37 1.86
CA LYS A 22 9.09 -12.71 1.47
C LYS A 22 10.03 -13.28 0.41
N ASP A 23 10.07 -14.59 0.30
CA ASP A 23 11.01 -15.28 -0.57
C ASP A 23 10.76 -15.01 -2.07
N GLU A 24 9.51 -14.78 -2.45
CA GLU A 24 9.14 -14.52 -3.84
C GLU A 24 8.61 -13.11 -4.05
N LEU A 25 7.52 -12.78 -3.39
CA LEU A 25 6.79 -11.52 -3.55
C LEU A 25 6.46 -10.92 -2.19
N SER A 26 6.84 -9.67 -2.00
CA SER A 26 6.43 -8.84 -0.87
C SER A 26 5.50 -7.73 -1.37
N LEU A 27 4.24 -7.71 -0.91
CA LEU A 27 3.30 -6.64 -1.19
C LEU A 27 3.21 -5.70 0.02
N VAL A 28 3.78 -4.52 -0.12
CA VAL A 28 3.76 -3.48 0.92
C VAL A 28 2.57 -2.56 0.69
N ILE A 29 1.64 -2.59 1.62
CA ILE A 29 0.43 -1.77 1.58
C ILE A 29 0.34 -0.80 2.74
N GLY A 30 -0.49 0.19 2.62
CA GLY A 30 -0.74 1.18 3.67
C GLY A 30 -1.33 2.46 3.11
N LYS A 31 -1.81 3.31 4.00
CA LYS A 31 -2.40 4.60 3.65
C LYS A 31 -1.41 5.51 2.91
N ASN A 32 -1.91 6.58 2.31
CA ASN A 32 -1.04 7.60 1.73
C ASN A 32 -0.12 8.21 2.80
N ASN A 33 1.08 8.57 2.41
CA ASN A 33 2.12 9.14 3.28
C ASN A 33 2.49 8.26 4.50
N CYS A 34 2.43 6.93 4.37
CA CYS A 34 2.91 6.01 5.40
C CYS A 34 4.32 5.43 5.11
N GLY A 35 5.06 6.02 4.16
CA GLY A 35 6.46 5.67 3.93
C GLY A 35 6.72 4.55 2.92
N LYS A 36 5.74 4.08 2.13
CA LYS A 36 5.92 3.07 1.08
C LYS A 36 7.05 3.44 0.11
N THR A 37 6.92 4.61 -0.51
CA THR A 37 7.95 5.16 -1.41
C THR A 37 9.29 5.36 -0.72
N SER A 38 9.31 5.77 0.56
CA SER A 38 10.55 5.93 1.32
C SER A 38 11.30 4.61 1.50
N ALA A 39 10.58 3.50 1.71
CA ALA A 39 11.17 2.17 1.83
C ALA A 39 11.84 1.70 0.52
N LEU A 40 11.30 2.10 -0.64
CA LEU A 40 11.90 1.81 -1.95
C LEU A 40 13.11 2.71 -2.24
N ILE A 41 12.96 4.02 -1.99
CA ILE A 41 14.00 5.01 -2.30
C ILE A 41 15.26 4.79 -1.45
N VAL A 42 15.15 4.36 -0.18
CA VAL A 42 16.33 4.09 0.63
C VAL A 42 17.16 2.94 0.06
N LEU A 43 16.50 1.89 -0.45
CA LEU A 43 17.18 0.78 -1.14
C LEU A 43 17.89 1.27 -2.40
N ASP A 44 17.19 2.01 -3.26
CA ASP A 44 17.73 2.55 -4.49
C ASP A 44 18.94 3.48 -4.24
N LYS A 45 18.80 4.43 -3.30
CA LYS A 45 19.88 5.38 -2.99
C LYS A 45 21.11 4.72 -2.39
N MET A 46 20.94 3.78 -1.48
CA MET A 46 22.07 3.17 -0.78
C MET A 46 22.80 2.11 -1.61
N LEU A 47 22.08 1.35 -2.43
CA LEU A 47 22.64 0.26 -3.24
C LEU A 47 23.15 0.74 -4.60
N ASN A 48 22.41 1.63 -5.27
CA ASN A 48 22.76 2.14 -6.60
C ASN A 48 23.65 3.39 -6.57
N SER A 49 24.26 3.71 -5.41
CA SER A 49 25.23 4.81 -5.24
C SER A 49 24.66 6.22 -5.54
N SER A 50 23.35 6.39 -5.46
CA SER A 50 22.72 7.71 -5.50
C SER A 50 23.01 8.45 -4.18
N LYS A 51 23.27 9.75 -4.26
CA LYS A 51 23.60 10.53 -3.07
C LYS A 51 22.38 10.70 -2.15
N VAL A 52 22.58 10.46 -0.86
CA VAL A 52 21.64 10.87 0.18
C VAL A 52 21.67 12.38 0.27
N MET A 53 20.49 13.02 0.39
CA MET A 53 20.34 14.47 0.50
C MET A 53 19.87 14.84 1.91
N TRP A 54 19.95 16.13 2.28
CA TRP A 54 19.48 16.60 3.57
C TRP A 54 17.99 16.30 3.81
N GLU A 55 17.17 16.43 2.77
CA GLU A 55 15.74 16.16 2.77
C GLU A 55 15.40 14.67 2.97
N ASP A 56 16.35 13.78 2.79
CA ASP A 56 16.19 12.37 3.05
C ASP A 56 16.39 12.01 4.54
N VAL A 57 17.00 12.90 5.32
CA VAL A 57 17.19 12.69 6.76
C VAL A 57 15.86 12.97 7.48
N ASN A 58 15.52 12.13 8.47
CA ASN A 58 14.30 12.29 9.26
C ASN A 58 14.22 13.66 9.94
N LEU A 59 13.08 14.33 9.85
CA LEU A 59 12.90 15.72 10.32
C LEU A 59 13.20 15.92 11.81
N GLU A 60 12.85 14.97 12.67
CA GLU A 60 13.16 15.04 14.10
C GLU A 60 14.67 14.86 14.30
N TYR A 61 15.22 13.89 13.59
CA TYR A 61 16.65 13.60 13.67
C TYR A 61 17.53 14.73 13.07
N GLN A 62 17.05 15.49 12.08
CA GLN A 62 17.73 16.70 11.61
C GLN A 62 17.96 17.70 12.75
N LYS A 63 16.95 17.87 13.63
CA LYS A 63 17.08 18.76 14.80
C LYS A 63 18.04 18.19 15.85
N GLU A 64 18.00 16.87 16.04
CA GLU A 64 18.94 16.17 16.95
C GLU A 64 20.37 16.29 16.42
N LEU A 65 20.57 16.11 15.12
CA LEU A 65 21.88 16.19 14.46
C LEU A 65 22.44 17.64 14.53
N TYR A 66 21.58 18.64 14.31
CA TYR A 66 21.95 20.04 14.49
C TYR A 66 22.45 20.31 15.92
N LYS A 67 21.72 19.89 16.94
CA LYS A 67 22.13 20.04 18.33
C LYS A 67 23.47 19.34 18.59
N LYS A 68 23.60 18.07 18.18
CA LYS A 68 24.86 17.31 18.33
C LYS A 68 26.06 18.06 17.71
N ILE A 69 25.89 18.66 16.50
CA ILE A 69 26.97 19.40 15.85
C ILE A 69 27.28 20.70 16.59
N ILE A 70 26.28 21.45 17.05
CA ILE A 70 26.50 22.71 17.76
C ILE A 70 27.11 22.51 19.15
N ASP A 71 26.66 21.50 19.89
CA ASP A 71 27.09 21.23 21.25
C ASP A 71 28.48 20.59 21.34
N LEU A 72 29.03 20.07 20.23
CA LEU A 72 30.37 19.49 20.20
C LEU A 72 31.45 20.53 20.55
N ASP A 73 32.36 20.22 21.47
CA ASP A 73 33.51 21.04 21.77
C ASP A 73 34.67 20.72 20.82
N ILE A 74 35.06 21.70 20.00
CA ILE A 74 36.14 21.55 19.03
C ILE A 74 37.53 21.52 19.70
N SER A 75 37.65 21.97 20.95
CA SER A 75 38.92 21.94 21.68
C SER A 75 39.39 20.50 22.00
N GLU A 76 38.45 19.54 22.11
CA GLU A 76 38.69 18.13 22.37
C GLU A 76 38.64 17.29 21.08
N GLN A 77 39.47 17.59 20.10
CA GLN A 77 39.45 16.92 18.78
C GLN A 77 39.57 15.39 18.84
N GLU A 78 40.26 14.85 19.78
CA GLU A 78 40.45 13.39 19.97
C GLU A 78 39.17 12.66 20.41
N LYS A 79 38.20 13.38 20.96
CA LYS A 79 36.91 12.81 21.40
C LYS A 79 35.80 12.91 20.36
N ILE A 80 36.05 13.62 19.27
CA ILE A 80 35.03 13.78 18.21
C ILE A 80 34.94 12.50 17.41
N THR A 81 33.79 11.82 17.50
CA THR A 81 33.48 10.61 16.71
C THR A 81 32.64 11.00 15.49
N SER A 82 32.60 10.10 14.48
CA SER A 82 31.71 10.28 13.33
C SER A 82 30.23 10.32 13.76
N LEU A 83 29.43 11.14 13.08
CA LEU A 83 27.99 11.22 13.29
C LEU A 83 27.25 10.61 12.10
N GLU A 84 26.36 9.68 12.38
CA GLU A 84 25.51 9.05 11.38
C GLU A 84 24.30 9.92 11.09
N ALA A 85 23.93 10.05 9.81
CA ALA A 85 22.69 10.71 9.38
C ALA A 85 21.61 9.70 9.03
N VAL A 86 21.95 8.70 8.21
CA VAL A 86 21.05 7.65 7.76
C VAL A 86 21.78 6.32 7.83
N ASN A 87 21.07 5.27 8.24
CA ASN A 87 21.64 3.92 8.32
C ASN A 87 20.64 2.91 7.73
N LEU A 88 21.11 2.07 6.79
CA LEU A 88 20.39 0.93 6.23
C LEU A 88 21.16 -0.35 6.50
N LYS A 89 20.50 -1.36 7.04
CA LYS A 89 21.04 -2.70 7.24
C LYS A 89 20.21 -3.71 6.48
N LEU A 90 20.87 -4.60 5.74
CA LEU A 90 20.26 -5.69 5.01
C LEU A 90 20.71 -7.01 5.60
N PHE A 91 19.75 -7.87 5.91
CA PHE A 91 19.99 -9.21 6.44
C PHE A 91 19.70 -10.22 5.33
N ILE A 92 20.71 -10.96 4.94
CA ILE A 92 20.69 -11.93 3.84
C ILE A 92 20.91 -13.30 4.42
N GLU A 93 20.01 -14.24 4.13
CA GLU A 93 20.21 -15.66 4.44
C GLU A 93 20.78 -16.40 3.23
N TYR A 94 21.70 -17.33 3.51
CA TYR A 94 22.26 -18.24 2.51
C TYR A 94 22.21 -19.69 3.04
N ASP A 95 22.28 -20.66 2.14
CA ASP A 95 22.29 -22.08 2.48
C ASP A 95 23.46 -22.81 1.83
N ASP A 96 23.60 -24.11 2.13
CA ASP A 96 24.71 -24.95 1.66
C ASP A 96 24.73 -25.15 0.14
N ASN A 97 23.63 -24.84 -0.58
CA ASN A 97 23.54 -24.93 -2.03
C ASN A 97 24.01 -23.64 -2.72
N ASP A 98 24.17 -22.57 -1.95
CA ASP A 98 24.59 -21.27 -2.49
C ASP A 98 26.10 -21.21 -2.75
N SER A 99 26.50 -20.49 -3.79
CA SER A 99 27.93 -20.29 -4.08
C SER A 99 28.56 -19.27 -3.13
N TYR A 100 29.62 -19.67 -2.44
CA TYR A 100 30.39 -18.78 -1.56
C TYR A 100 31.32 -17.81 -2.31
N ALA A 101 31.48 -17.95 -3.63
CA ALA A 101 32.46 -17.18 -4.40
C ALA A 101 32.27 -15.66 -4.31
N ASN A 102 31.01 -15.17 -4.27
CA ASN A 102 30.72 -13.76 -4.21
C ASN A 102 30.67 -13.20 -2.79
N ILE A 103 30.45 -14.06 -1.78
CA ILE A 103 30.32 -13.65 -0.38
C ILE A 103 31.59 -13.84 0.45
N GLN A 104 32.64 -14.39 -0.13
CA GLN A 104 33.89 -14.71 0.53
C GLN A 104 34.51 -13.52 1.30
N LYS A 105 34.40 -12.30 0.77
CA LYS A 105 34.85 -11.06 1.41
C LYS A 105 33.82 -10.47 2.38
N ILE A 106 32.61 -11.00 2.40
CA ILE A 106 31.47 -10.45 3.15
C ILE A 106 31.19 -11.28 4.39
N ILE A 107 31.54 -12.56 4.36
CA ILE A 107 31.38 -13.46 5.52
C ILE A 107 32.31 -13.00 6.65
N MET A 108 31.72 -12.66 7.80
CA MET A 108 32.44 -12.23 8.98
C MET A 108 32.58 -13.35 10.01
N ASP A 109 31.95 -14.49 9.81
CA ASP A 109 31.94 -15.63 10.70
C ASP A 109 31.96 -16.94 9.90
N LEU A 110 32.84 -17.85 10.31
CA LEU A 110 32.96 -19.21 9.74
C LEU A 110 32.15 -20.25 10.52
N ASN A 111 31.30 -19.82 11.45
CA ASN A 111 30.43 -20.73 12.18
C ASN A 111 29.39 -21.35 11.25
N PRO A 112 29.35 -22.67 11.02
CA PRO A 112 28.42 -23.31 10.12
C PRO A 112 26.94 -23.19 10.55
N GLU A 113 26.70 -22.86 11.85
CA GLU A 113 25.34 -22.57 12.33
C GLU A 113 24.87 -21.16 11.94
N ASN A 114 25.80 -20.27 11.51
CA ASN A 114 25.48 -18.90 11.11
C ASN A 114 25.34 -18.79 9.59
N ASN A 115 24.12 -18.71 9.12
CA ASN A 115 23.77 -18.56 7.70
C ASN A 115 23.31 -17.14 7.35
N THR A 116 23.63 -16.15 8.16
CA THR A 116 23.15 -14.77 8.00
C THR A 116 24.30 -13.80 7.73
N LEU A 117 24.21 -13.07 6.63
CA LEU A 117 25.09 -11.95 6.29
C LEU A 117 24.40 -10.62 6.61
N VAL A 118 25.14 -9.65 7.11
CA VAL A 118 24.64 -8.30 7.35
C VAL A 118 25.45 -7.28 6.57
N LEU A 119 24.81 -6.63 5.62
CA LEU A 119 25.36 -5.47 4.91
C LEU A 119 24.80 -4.19 5.53
N GLU A 120 25.70 -3.28 5.89
CA GLU A 120 25.34 -2.00 6.48
C GLU A 120 25.82 -0.84 5.60
N PHE A 121 24.91 0.08 5.33
CA PHE A 121 25.13 1.30 4.55
C PHE A 121 24.87 2.49 5.45
N ILE A 122 25.89 3.34 5.65
CA ILE A 122 25.80 4.46 6.58
C ILE A 122 26.14 5.75 5.84
N SER A 123 25.23 6.71 5.85
CA SER A 123 25.56 8.09 5.52
C SER A 123 26.06 8.79 6.78
N LEU A 124 27.32 9.18 6.81
CA LEU A 124 27.96 9.74 7.99
C LEU A 124 28.87 10.93 7.66
N ILE A 125 29.11 11.75 8.65
CA ILE A 125 30.11 12.81 8.64
C ILE A 125 31.29 12.41 9.56
N VAL A 126 32.49 12.41 9.00
CA VAL A 126 33.70 12.08 9.76
C VAL A 126 34.17 13.24 10.62
N ALA A 127 34.90 12.98 11.70
CA ALA A 127 35.35 13.96 12.69
C ALA A 127 36.01 15.21 12.05
N LYS A 128 36.88 15.03 11.07
CA LYS A 128 37.55 16.13 10.36
C LYS A 128 36.55 17.07 9.68
N LYS A 129 35.55 16.52 9.00
CA LYS A 129 34.52 17.32 8.32
C LYS A 129 33.52 17.96 9.28
N ILE A 130 33.32 17.40 10.48
CA ILE A 130 32.51 18.03 11.54
C ILE A 130 33.15 19.33 11.98
N ILE A 131 34.49 19.32 12.20
CA ILE A 131 35.25 20.51 12.58
C ILE A 131 35.16 21.59 11.49
N GLU A 132 35.30 21.19 10.22
CA GLU A 132 35.17 22.08 9.08
C GLU A 132 33.77 22.70 9.01
N LEU A 133 32.72 21.86 9.12
CA LEU A 133 31.33 22.29 9.12
C LEU A 133 31.06 23.32 10.24
N LYS A 134 31.56 23.05 11.45
CA LYS A 134 31.33 23.91 12.59
C LYS A 134 32.02 25.27 12.42
N LYS A 135 33.23 25.32 11.83
CA LYS A 135 33.89 26.60 11.47
C LYS A 135 33.06 27.39 10.48
N LEU A 136 32.57 26.75 9.42
CA LEU A 136 31.72 27.37 8.41
C LEU A 136 30.38 27.89 8.98
N ILE A 137 29.79 27.18 9.93
CA ILE A 137 28.59 27.63 10.66
C ILE A 137 28.89 28.93 11.41
N SER A 138 30.02 29.03 12.11
CA SER A 138 30.44 30.23 12.82
C SER A 138 30.76 31.38 11.88
N GLU A 139 31.49 31.13 10.80
CA GLU A 139 31.86 32.17 9.79
C GLU A 139 30.63 32.75 9.10
N LYS A 140 29.57 31.95 8.89
CA LYS A 140 28.34 32.35 8.21
C LYS A 140 27.25 32.86 9.16
N ASN A 141 27.54 32.97 10.46
CA ASN A 141 26.58 33.37 11.50
C ASN A 141 25.26 32.60 11.46
N ILE A 142 25.35 31.26 11.37
CA ILE A 142 24.19 30.37 11.35
C ILE A 142 23.82 30.07 12.81
N GLU A 143 22.83 30.75 13.36
CA GLU A 143 22.46 30.67 14.78
C GLU A 143 21.22 29.81 15.04
N ASP A 144 20.35 29.60 14.03
CA ASP A 144 19.11 28.87 14.17
C ASP A 144 19.03 27.63 13.26
N PHE A 145 18.14 26.71 13.63
CA PHE A 145 17.92 25.45 12.89
C PHE A 145 17.45 25.70 11.43
N LYS A 146 16.64 26.75 11.19
CA LYS A 146 16.10 27.04 9.86
C LYS A 146 17.20 27.44 8.89
N SER A 147 18.10 28.33 9.33
CA SER A 147 19.28 28.77 8.57
C SER A 147 20.25 27.60 8.35
N PHE A 148 20.46 26.78 9.36
CA PHE A 148 21.27 25.56 9.27
C PHE A 148 20.67 24.57 8.24
N SER A 149 19.38 24.29 8.31
CA SER A 149 18.70 23.38 7.38
C SER A 149 18.82 23.88 5.93
N LYS A 150 18.65 25.19 5.69
CA LYS A 150 18.83 25.80 4.36
C LYS A 150 20.27 25.68 3.86
N PHE A 151 21.24 25.79 4.75
CA PHE A 151 22.65 25.59 4.43
C PHE A 151 22.93 24.14 4.06
N MET A 152 22.43 23.20 4.88
CA MET A 152 22.61 21.75 4.67
C MET A 152 21.93 21.24 3.40
N SER A 153 20.76 21.74 3.03
CA SER A 153 20.10 21.40 1.75
C SER A 153 21.00 21.57 0.53
N LYS A 154 21.90 22.53 0.58
CA LYS A 154 22.83 22.81 -0.54
C LYS A 154 24.18 22.13 -0.40
N ASN A 155 24.60 21.80 0.81
CA ASN A 155 25.96 21.40 1.11
C ASN A 155 26.08 20.01 1.73
N PHE A 156 25.00 19.29 1.97
CA PHE A 156 25.01 18.00 2.66
C PHE A 156 26.00 17.01 2.05
N ALA A 157 25.99 16.86 0.73
CA ALA A 157 26.86 15.93 0.02
C ALA A 157 28.37 16.30 0.09
N ASN A 158 28.72 17.51 0.53
CA ASN A 158 30.12 17.92 0.72
C ASN A 158 30.68 17.41 2.04
N PHE A 159 29.82 17.25 3.05
CA PHE A 159 30.20 16.86 4.41
C PHE A 159 29.92 15.40 4.71
N PHE A 160 28.82 14.87 4.19
CA PHE A 160 28.39 13.49 4.43
C PHE A 160 28.80 12.59 3.27
N GLU A 161 29.32 11.42 3.62
CA GLU A 161 29.66 10.34 2.68
C GLU A 161 28.95 9.05 3.06
N THR A 162 28.70 8.20 2.08
CA THR A 162 28.11 6.87 2.33
C THR A 162 29.20 5.83 2.38
N LYS A 163 29.34 5.18 3.54
CA LYS A 163 30.23 4.04 3.75
C LYS A 163 29.43 2.74 3.81
N LYS A 164 30.07 1.66 3.40
CA LYS A 164 29.46 0.35 3.26
C LYS A 164 30.30 -0.69 4.01
N TYR A 165 29.64 -1.46 4.89
CA TYR A 165 30.31 -2.43 5.74
C TYR A 165 29.63 -3.79 5.68
N SER A 166 30.43 -4.85 5.82
CA SER A 166 29.94 -6.13 6.34
C SER A 166 30.05 -6.14 7.84
N ARG A 167 29.02 -6.69 8.50
CA ARG A 167 28.97 -6.80 9.96
C ARG A 167 28.83 -8.25 10.41
N GLY A 168 29.52 -8.60 11.47
CA GLY A 168 29.28 -9.87 12.13
C GLY A 168 27.88 -9.91 12.74
N PHE A 169 27.27 -11.09 12.74
CA PHE A 169 25.94 -11.32 13.31
C PHE A 169 25.97 -12.53 14.23
N ASP A 170 25.43 -12.41 15.44
CA ASP A 170 25.28 -13.51 16.37
C ASP A 170 23.82 -14.00 16.38
N ILE A 171 23.62 -15.21 15.89
CA ILE A 171 22.28 -15.83 15.82
C ILE A 171 21.66 -16.01 17.20
N LYS A 172 22.46 -16.34 18.22
CA LYS A 172 21.96 -16.65 19.58
C LYS A 172 21.39 -15.43 20.27
N SER A 173 22.08 -14.29 20.16
CA SER A 173 21.58 -13.01 20.69
C SER A 173 20.71 -12.23 19.74
N ASN A 174 20.64 -12.63 18.45
CA ASN A 174 19.99 -11.91 17.36
C ASN A 174 20.50 -10.45 17.23
N GLN A 175 21.81 -10.25 17.45
CA GLN A 175 22.45 -8.94 17.46
C GLN A 175 23.64 -8.86 16.51
N ILE A 176 23.95 -7.66 16.06
CA ILE A 176 25.13 -7.37 15.26
C ILE A 176 26.32 -7.22 16.21
N THR A 177 27.41 -7.92 15.92
CA THR A 177 28.67 -7.81 16.66
C THR A 177 29.47 -6.62 16.15
N GLN A 178 29.89 -5.72 17.04
CA GLN A 178 30.59 -4.49 16.64
C GLN A 178 32.09 -4.72 16.34
N ASP A 179 32.67 -5.74 16.90
CA ASP A 179 34.07 -6.11 16.79
C ASP A 179 34.44 -6.77 15.45
N ARG A 180 33.44 -7.22 14.69
CA ARG A 180 33.63 -7.80 13.36
C ARG A 180 33.01 -6.91 12.31
N SER A 181 33.84 -6.08 11.69
CA SER A 181 33.43 -5.09 10.70
C SER A 181 34.49 -4.88 9.64
N GLU A 182 34.11 -4.98 8.37
CA GLU A 182 34.99 -4.70 7.22
C GLU A 182 34.29 -3.75 6.24
N GLU A 183 35.03 -2.76 5.75
CA GLU A 183 34.52 -1.84 4.71
C GLU A 183 34.56 -2.55 3.35
N ILE A 184 33.47 -2.50 2.58
CA ILE A 184 33.28 -3.26 1.34
C ILE A 184 33.10 -2.33 0.15
N ASP A 185 33.72 -2.71 -0.96
CA ASP A 185 33.54 -2.02 -2.25
C ASP A 185 32.17 -2.28 -2.85
N ASN A 186 31.68 -1.26 -3.56
CA ASN A 186 30.40 -1.36 -4.27
C ASN A 186 30.36 -2.52 -5.29
N LYS A 187 31.47 -2.82 -5.93
CA LYS A 187 31.59 -3.92 -6.91
C LYS A 187 31.32 -5.29 -6.28
N ASP A 188 31.78 -5.51 -5.04
CA ASP A 188 31.55 -6.78 -4.34
C ASP A 188 30.12 -6.89 -3.84
N ILE A 189 29.53 -5.77 -3.39
CA ILE A 189 28.10 -5.72 -3.02
C ILE A 189 27.22 -6.03 -4.23
N GLN A 190 27.51 -5.46 -5.39
CA GLN A 190 26.71 -5.67 -6.62
C GLN A 190 26.76 -7.10 -7.18
N LYS A 191 27.75 -7.92 -6.76
CA LYS A 191 27.74 -9.36 -7.06
C LYS A 191 26.74 -10.13 -6.18
N VAL A 192 26.49 -9.65 -4.97
CA VAL A 192 25.59 -10.30 -3.99
C VAL A 192 24.17 -9.81 -4.15
N ILE A 193 23.96 -8.50 -4.25
CA ILE A 193 22.63 -7.93 -4.39
C ILE A 193 22.58 -6.79 -5.41
N LYS A 194 21.61 -6.89 -6.31
CA LYS A 194 21.23 -5.82 -7.24
C LYS A 194 19.79 -5.42 -7.01
N VAL A 195 19.53 -4.12 -7.09
CA VAL A 195 18.19 -3.55 -6.98
C VAL A 195 17.87 -2.80 -8.25
N SER A 196 16.75 -3.12 -8.86
CA SER A 196 16.19 -2.41 -10.00
C SER A 196 14.75 -2.03 -9.73
N GLY A 197 14.27 -0.93 -10.28
CA GLY A 197 12.96 -0.44 -9.92
C GLY A 197 12.17 0.25 -11.00
N ILE A 198 10.86 0.14 -10.87
CA ILE A 198 9.85 0.83 -11.67
C ILE A 198 9.10 1.77 -10.75
N ARG A 199 9.18 3.06 -11.01
CA ARG A 199 8.57 4.10 -10.19
C ARG A 199 7.15 4.41 -10.60
N ALA A 200 6.39 5.06 -9.70
CA ALA A 200 5.02 5.49 -9.97
C ALA A 200 4.94 6.67 -10.97
N ASP A 201 5.97 7.54 -11.00
CA ASP A 201 6.06 8.74 -11.82
C ASP A 201 6.42 8.46 -13.30
N ARG A 202 5.68 7.53 -13.91
CA ARG A 202 5.86 7.19 -15.32
C ARG A 202 5.25 8.24 -16.22
N ALA A 203 6.01 8.66 -17.23
CA ALA A 203 5.51 9.59 -18.26
C ALA A 203 4.56 8.85 -19.21
N VAL A 204 3.28 8.75 -18.85
CA VAL A 204 2.22 8.26 -19.73
C VAL A 204 1.44 9.47 -20.23
N SER A 205 1.46 9.72 -21.53
CA SER A 205 0.77 10.84 -22.15
C SER A 205 0.07 10.39 -23.42
N ASN A 206 -1.14 10.87 -23.67
CA ASN A 206 -1.85 10.74 -24.94
C ASN A 206 -1.55 11.93 -25.88
N ASP A 207 -0.47 12.68 -25.62
CA ASP A 207 -0.04 13.76 -26.50
C ASP A 207 0.56 13.13 -27.77
N ASP A 208 0.06 13.52 -28.93
CA ASP A 208 0.49 13.04 -30.25
C ASP A 208 2.00 13.22 -30.53
N ARG A 209 2.68 14.00 -29.69
CA ARG A 209 4.13 14.22 -29.75
C ARG A 209 4.96 13.30 -28.84
N ASN A 210 4.32 12.53 -27.97
CA ASN A 210 4.98 11.67 -26.99
C ASN A 210 4.75 10.18 -27.32
N HIS A 211 5.64 9.59 -28.09
CA HIS A 211 5.67 8.16 -28.38
C HIS A 211 6.37 7.39 -27.25
N VAL A 212 5.74 7.35 -26.06
CA VAL A 212 6.34 6.77 -24.84
C VAL A 212 6.62 5.27 -25.02
N LEU A 213 5.67 4.53 -25.59
CA LEU A 213 5.83 3.09 -25.78
C LEU A 213 6.90 2.78 -26.85
N SER A 214 7.00 3.61 -27.88
CA SER A 214 8.03 3.48 -28.91
C SER A 214 9.43 3.66 -28.32
N GLY A 215 9.62 4.61 -27.41
CA GLY A 215 10.87 4.76 -26.66
C GLY A 215 11.21 3.54 -25.77
N LEU A 216 10.20 2.88 -25.22
CA LEU A 216 10.38 1.65 -24.43
C LEU A 216 10.80 0.45 -25.29
N THR A 217 10.32 0.36 -26.54
CA THR A 217 10.75 -0.70 -27.46
C THR A 217 12.25 -0.65 -27.73
N GLY A 218 12.82 0.55 -27.92
CA GLY A 218 14.25 0.74 -28.10
C GLY A 218 15.09 0.35 -26.88
N LYS A 219 14.60 0.69 -25.67
CA LYS A 219 15.23 0.27 -24.41
C LYS A 219 15.19 -1.24 -24.23
N TYR A 220 14.03 -1.85 -24.47
CA TYR A 220 13.87 -3.30 -24.42
C TYR A 220 14.81 -4.02 -25.37
N PHE A 221 14.89 -3.57 -26.63
CA PHE A 221 15.80 -4.15 -27.62
C PHE A 221 17.26 -4.07 -27.19
N SER A 222 17.69 -2.92 -26.66
CA SER A 222 19.05 -2.74 -26.17
C SER A 222 19.38 -3.71 -25.03
N SER A 223 18.46 -3.86 -24.07
CA SER A 223 18.61 -4.81 -22.95
C SER A 223 18.57 -6.27 -23.45
N TYR A 224 17.69 -6.59 -24.39
CA TYR A 224 17.57 -7.93 -24.97
C TYR A 224 18.84 -8.31 -25.75
N LYS A 225 19.42 -7.39 -26.56
CA LYS A 225 20.68 -7.61 -27.29
C LYS A 225 21.84 -7.82 -26.32
N ALA A 226 21.89 -7.10 -25.21
CA ALA A 226 22.92 -7.24 -24.19
C ALA A 226 22.86 -8.56 -23.43
N ALA A 227 21.64 -9.07 -23.18
CA ALA A 227 21.41 -10.30 -22.43
C ALA A 227 21.61 -11.60 -23.21
N LYS A 228 21.60 -11.52 -24.56
CA LYS A 228 21.72 -12.68 -25.43
C LYS A 228 23.07 -12.72 -26.17
N ASP A 229 23.45 -13.93 -26.62
CA ASP A 229 24.68 -14.13 -27.38
C ASP A 229 24.58 -13.42 -28.74
N LYS A 230 25.61 -12.66 -29.13
CA LYS A 230 25.65 -11.88 -30.36
C LYS A 230 25.52 -12.74 -31.63
N SER A 231 25.61 -14.08 -31.50
CA SER A 231 25.48 -15.06 -32.58
C SER A 231 24.02 -15.39 -32.95
N GLU A 232 23.01 -14.80 -32.31
CA GLU A 232 21.61 -15.06 -32.66
C GLU A 232 21.33 -14.53 -34.08
N SER A 233 20.83 -15.40 -34.96
CA SER A 233 20.55 -15.12 -36.38
C SER A 233 19.64 -13.91 -36.62
N VAL A 234 18.88 -13.49 -35.61
CA VAL A 234 17.97 -12.33 -35.69
C VAL A 234 18.74 -11.01 -35.69
N PHE A 235 19.81 -10.88 -34.87
CA PHE A 235 20.62 -9.65 -34.82
C PHE A 235 21.45 -9.50 -36.07
N THR A 236 22.13 -10.57 -36.49
CA THR A 236 22.94 -10.60 -37.74
C THR A 236 22.06 -10.21 -38.94
N ARG A 237 20.84 -10.76 -38.98
CA ARG A 237 19.90 -10.44 -40.06
C ARG A 237 19.43 -8.97 -40.03
N LEU A 238 19.25 -8.39 -38.82
CA LEU A 238 18.89 -6.98 -38.69
C LEU A 238 20.07 -6.09 -39.15
N GLU A 239 21.30 -6.38 -38.71
CA GLU A 239 22.51 -5.65 -39.09
C GLU A 239 22.71 -5.69 -40.60
N GLU A 240 22.61 -6.86 -41.23
CA GLU A 240 22.67 -7.01 -42.69
C GLU A 240 21.65 -6.16 -43.44
N LYS A 241 20.39 -6.11 -42.92
CA LYS A 241 19.34 -5.31 -43.56
C LYS A 241 19.55 -3.81 -43.37
N LEU A 242 20.12 -3.37 -42.24
CA LEU A 242 20.49 -1.97 -42.05
C LEU A 242 21.65 -1.54 -42.97
N GLU A 243 22.67 -2.39 -43.12
CA GLU A 243 23.76 -2.14 -44.06
C GLU A 243 23.27 -2.08 -45.53
N GLU A 244 22.34 -2.94 -45.91
CA GLU A 244 21.71 -2.87 -47.25
C GLU A 244 20.96 -1.53 -47.42
N ALA A 245 20.18 -1.12 -46.40
CA ALA A 245 19.44 0.14 -46.43
C ALA A 245 20.39 1.37 -46.53
N ASP A 246 21.48 1.39 -45.75
CA ASP A 246 22.47 2.46 -45.80
C ASP A 246 23.14 2.57 -47.16
N LYS A 247 23.46 1.44 -47.79
CA LYS A 247 24.04 1.41 -49.17
C LYS A 247 23.07 1.96 -50.21
N GLU A 248 21.79 1.62 -50.09
CA GLU A 248 20.77 2.15 -51.01
C GLU A 248 20.52 3.64 -50.79
N LEU A 249 20.48 4.10 -49.54
CA LEU A 249 20.36 5.54 -49.20
C LEU A 249 21.57 6.34 -49.68
N TYR A 250 22.78 5.79 -49.58
CA TYR A 250 23.99 6.42 -50.12
C TYR A 250 23.86 6.70 -51.59
N LYS A 251 23.37 5.73 -52.41
CA LYS A 251 23.13 5.90 -53.83
C LYS A 251 22.07 6.97 -54.12
N ILE A 252 20.96 6.92 -53.36
CA ILE A 252 19.89 7.91 -53.51
C ILE A 252 20.37 9.34 -53.18
N TYR A 253 21.25 9.50 -52.19
CA TYR A 253 21.76 10.80 -51.77
C TYR A 253 22.82 11.37 -52.72
N ASN A 254 23.75 10.51 -53.18
CA ASN A 254 24.92 10.95 -53.92
C ASN A 254 24.84 10.62 -55.43
N GLY A 255 23.87 9.83 -55.83
CA GLY A 255 23.77 9.32 -57.19
C GLY A 255 24.54 8.04 -57.43
N GLU A 256 24.27 7.36 -58.49
CA GLU A 256 24.98 6.16 -58.90
C GLU A 256 25.16 6.11 -60.44
N LYS A 257 26.12 5.31 -60.90
CA LYS A 257 26.26 4.97 -62.32
C LYS A 257 25.47 3.71 -62.58
N SER A 258 24.53 3.79 -63.52
CA SER A 258 23.80 2.60 -63.96
C SER A 258 24.71 1.60 -64.66
N GLU A 259 24.30 0.32 -64.73
CA GLU A 259 24.99 -0.70 -65.49
C GLU A 259 25.17 -0.36 -67.00
N SER A 260 24.28 0.53 -67.48
CA SER A 260 24.37 1.07 -68.89
C SER A 260 25.33 2.25 -68.99
N GLY A 261 25.92 2.74 -67.90
CA GLY A 261 26.87 3.85 -67.92
C GLY A 261 26.23 5.23 -67.81
N GLU A 262 24.88 5.32 -67.66
CA GLU A 262 24.19 6.55 -67.40
C GLU A 262 24.37 6.96 -65.93
N VAL A 263 24.61 8.26 -65.66
CA VAL A 263 24.71 8.82 -64.32
C VAL A 263 23.30 9.16 -63.87
N ILE A 264 22.89 8.57 -62.76
CA ILE A 264 21.63 8.89 -62.05
C ILE A 264 22.00 9.86 -60.93
N ASP A 265 21.51 11.11 -61.01
CA ASP A 265 21.79 12.13 -60.05
C ASP A 265 21.08 11.80 -58.71
N GLY A 266 21.82 11.99 -57.63
CA GLY A 266 21.27 11.87 -56.25
C GLY A 266 20.55 13.12 -55.79
N ILE A 267 19.79 13.01 -54.70
CA ILE A 267 19.04 14.12 -54.11
C ILE A 267 19.94 15.33 -53.81
N PHE A 268 21.18 15.09 -53.41
CA PHE A 268 22.12 16.15 -53.01
C PHE A 268 23.19 16.44 -54.09
N SER A 269 23.09 15.90 -55.30
CA SER A 269 24.05 16.09 -56.37
C SER A 269 24.32 17.59 -56.64
N ASP A 270 23.25 18.39 -56.76
CA ASP A 270 23.38 19.83 -57.03
C ASP A 270 24.14 20.54 -55.91
N VAL A 271 23.88 20.19 -54.63
CA VAL A 271 24.57 20.78 -53.47
C VAL A 271 26.04 20.36 -53.42
N ILE A 272 26.33 19.11 -53.69
CA ILE A 272 27.71 18.57 -53.77
C ILE A 272 28.47 19.26 -54.85
N ASP A 273 27.90 19.46 -56.03
CA ASP A 273 28.53 20.13 -57.15
C ASP A 273 28.79 21.62 -56.89
N VAL A 274 27.85 22.28 -56.22
CA VAL A 274 28.10 23.67 -55.77
C VAL A 274 29.25 23.72 -54.77
N ILE A 275 29.34 22.82 -53.80
CA ILE A 275 30.45 22.79 -52.84
C ILE A 275 31.78 22.52 -53.56
N LYS A 276 31.83 21.65 -54.56
CA LYS A 276 32.99 21.40 -55.38
C LYS A 276 33.49 22.67 -56.13
N THR A 277 32.56 23.49 -56.62
CA THR A 277 32.90 24.75 -57.31
C THR A 277 33.50 25.82 -56.39
N TYR A 278 33.20 25.78 -55.09
CA TYR A 278 33.76 26.67 -54.07
C TYR A 278 35.07 26.15 -53.44
N GLY A 279 35.75 25.20 -54.06
CA GLY A 279 37.03 24.66 -53.60
C GLY A 279 36.94 23.48 -52.64
N GLY A 280 35.76 22.90 -52.48
CA GLY A 280 35.54 21.76 -51.60
C GLY A 280 36.14 20.43 -52.08
N ALA A 281 36.76 20.38 -53.28
CA ALA A 281 37.38 19.21 -53.86
C ALA A 281 38.89 19.35 -54.15
N GLU A 282 39.57 20.31 -53.56
CA GLU A 282 41.02 20.45 -53.66
C GLU A 282 41.73 19.33 -52.89
N ASN A 283 42.72 18.71 -53.51
CA ASN A 283 43.58 17.64 -52.97
C ASN A 283 42.99 16.22 -52.88
N GLY A 284 42.04 15.90 -53.74
CA GLY A 284 41.54 14.50 -53.79
C GLY A 284 40.57 14.11 -52.66
N ILE A 285 39.97 15.11 -52.00
CA ILE A 285 38.90 14.90 -51.06
C ILE A 285 37.57 14.91 -51.81
N ASP A 286 36.84 13.82 -51.78
CA ASP A 286 35.47 13.73 -52.29
C ASP A 286 34.48 13.91 -51.17
N ILE A 287 33.43 14.71 -51.43
CA ILE A 287 32.38 14.96 -50.43
C ILE A 287 31.18 14.10 -50.75
N ALA A 288 30.77 13.31 -49.81
CA ALA A 288 29.59 12.47 -49.90
C ALA A 288 28.68 12.69 -48.67
N ILE A 289 27.40 12.52 -48.87
CA ILE A 289 26.43 12.54 -47.75
C ILE A 289 26.12 11.08 -47.41
N GLU A 290 26.44 10.71 -46.17
CA GLU A 290 26.24 9.36 -45.67
C GLU A 290 25.05 9.32 -44.71
N SER A 291 24.26 8.25 -44.77
CA SER A 291 23.29 7.96 -43.74
C SER A 291 23.97 7.29 -42.54
N SER A 292 23.44 7.48 -41.36
CA SER A 292 23.92 6.80 -40.16
C SER A 292 22.74 6.15 -39.45
N ILE A 293 22.16 5.14 -40.07
CA ILE A 293 21.05 4.38 -39.47
C ILE A 293 21.64 3.45 -38.42
N SER A 294 21.45 3.78 -37.13
CA SER A 294 21.80 2.85 -36.08
C SER A 294 20.54 2.10 -35.61
N GLU A 295 20.72 0.84 -35.19
CA GLU A 295 19.64 0.02 -34.62
C GLU A 295 18.91 0.76 -33.48
N LYS A 296 19.66 1.45 -32.62
CA LYS A 296 19.14 2.19 -31.51
C LYS A 296 18.22 3.34 -31.95
N ASN A 297 18.65 4.12 -32.96
CA ASN A 297 17.87 5.25 -33.47
C ASN A 297 16.61 4.77 -34.20
N LEU A 298 16.75 3.65 -34.97
CA LEU A 298 15.61 3.06 -35.65
C LEU A 298 14.52 2.63 -34.68
N LEU A 299 14.89 1.97 -33.59
CA LEU A 299 13.94 1.39 -32.64
C LEU A 299 13.46 2.39 -31.60
N SER A 300 14.26 3.42 -31.24
CA SER A 300 13.84 4.42 -30.24
C SER A 300 12.93 5.51 -30.81
N ASP A 301 13.24 5.99 -32.04
CA ASP A 301 12.61 7.19 -32.57
C ASP A 301 11.72 6.92 -33.79
N ASN A 302 11.93 5.77 -34.48
CA ASN A 302 11.25 5.45 -35.71
C ASN A 302 10.39 4.18 -35.67
N THR A 303 10.17 3.61 -34.46
CA THR A 303 9.31 2.45 -34.30
C THR A 303 8.04 2.88 -33.55
N ASN A 304 6.88 2.63 -34.12
CA ASN A 304 5.59 2.95 -33.51
C ASN A 304 4.87 1.67 -33.10
N LEU A 305 4.35 1.64 -31.86
CA LEU A 305 3.42 0.62 -31.44
C LEU A 305 2.06 0.90 -32.06
N SER A 306 1.53 -0.06 -32.80
CA SER A 306 0.21 0.07 -33.41
C SER A 306 -0.74 -1.03 -33.00
N TYR A 307 -2.01 -0.71 -32.94
CA TYR A 307 -3.09 -1.65 -32.61
C TYR A 307 -3.81 -2.05 -33.88
N ARG A 308 -3.95 -3.35 -34.12
CA ARG A 308 -4.67 -3.88 -35.30
C ARG A 308 -6.09 -4.27 -34.88
N GLN A 309 -7.08 -3.67 -35.54
CA GLN A 309 -8.49 -3.98 -35.34
C GLN A 309 -9.09 -4.46 -36.67
N GLY A 310 -9.66 -5.67 -36.69
CA GLY A 310 -10.31 -6.21 -37.90
C GLY A 310 -9.38 -6.59 -39.06
N GLY A 311 -8.08 -6.82 -38.83
CA GLY A 311 -7.12 -7.32 -39.79
C GLY A 311 -6.33 -6.24 -40.53
N ASP A 312 -6.95 -5.24 -41.14
CA ASP A 312 -6.30 -4.28 -42.03
C ASP A 312 -6.16 -2.85 -41.47
N CYS A 313 -6.87 -2.52 -40.40
CA CYS A 313 -6.82 -1.20 -39.80
C CYS A 313 -5.82 -1.16 -38.65
N SER A 314 -4.80 -0.29 -38.74
CA SER A 314 -3.80 -0.04 -37.72
C SER A 314 -4.03 1.33 -37.08
N LEU A 315 -4.18 1.37 -35.75
CA LEU A 315 -4.35 2.60 -34.98
C LEU A 315 -3.07 2.90 -34.19
N PRO A 316 -2.61 4.15 -34.14
CA PRO A 316 -1.43 4.52 -33.37
C PRO A 316 -1.68 4.36 -31.86
N GLU A 317 -0.58 4.30 -31.07
CA GLU A 317 -0.62 4.08 -29.62
C GLU A 317 -1.50 5.10 -28.88
N THR A 318 -1.56 6.34 -29.34
CA THR A 318 -2.32 7.45 -28.73
C THR A 318 -3.85 7.26 -28.77
N TYR A 319 -4.35 6.36 -29.61
CA TYR A 319 -5.78 6.05 -29.72
C TYR A 319 -6.32 5.10 -28.64
N ASN A 320 -5.45 4.59 -27.78
CA ASN A 320 -5.88 3.79 -26.64
C ASN A 320 -6.10 4.63 -25.37
N GLY A 321 -6.98 4.13 -24.50
CA GLY A 321 -7.18 4.75 -23.19
C GLY A 321 -5.91 4.71 -22.34
N LEU A 322 -5.64 5.78 -21.60
CA LEU A 322 -4.46 5.96 -20.73
C LEU A 322 -4.17 4.74 -19.83
N GLY A 323 -5.21 4.12 -19.29
CA GLY A 323 -5.05 2.94 -18.42
C GLY A 323 -4.44 1.73 -19.14
N TYR A 324 -4.80 1.51 -20.40
CA TYR A 324 -4.26 0.40 -21.19
C TYR A 324 -2.83 0.69 -21.65
N LEU A 325 -2.56 1.92 -22.08
CA LEU A 325 -1.20 2.40 -22.38
C LEU A 325 -0.25 2.23 -21.20
N ASN A 326 -0.71 2.64 -20.02
CA ASN A 326 0.09 2.50 -18.80
C ASN A 326 0.36 1.02 -18.46
N LEU A 327 -0.62 0.15 -18.61
CA LEU A 327 -0.44 -1.29 -18.40
C LEU A 327 0.64 -1.86 -19.33
N ILE A 328 0.58 -1.55 -20.63
CA ILE A 328 1.59 -1.99 -21.58
C ILE A 328 2.95 -1.41 -21.23
N GLY A 329 3.02 -0.12 -20.89
CA GLY A 329 4.26 0.53 -20.46
C GLY A 329 4.91 -0.18 -19.27
N ILE A 330 4.13 -0.50 -18.22
CA ILE A 330 4.63 -1.25 -17.06
C ILE A 330 5.18 -2.61 -17.48
N LEU A 331 4.48 -3.33 -18.36
CA LEU A 331 4.91 -4.66 -18.81
C LEU A 331 6.22 -4.58 -19.59
N PHE A 332 6.38 -3.59 -20.47
CA PHE A 332 7.65 -3.35 -21.18
C PHE A 332 8.79 -3.00 -20.21
N GLU A 333 8.51 -2.14 -19.22
CA GLU A 333 9.52 -1.78 -18.20
C GLU A 333 9.91 -2.99 -17.36
N ILE A 334 8.96 -3.84 -16.95
CA ILE A 334 9.24 -5.08 -16.21
C ILE A 334 10.15 -5.99 -17.04
N GLU A 335 9.82 -6.22 -18.31
CA GLU A 335 10.63 -7.06 -19.20
C GLU A 335 12.04 -6.49 -19.38
N THR A 336 12.13 -5.18 -19.62
CA THR A 336 13.42 -4.49 -19.78
C THR A 336 14.29 -4.65 -18.52
N LYS A 337 13.70 -4.43 -17.33
CA LYS A 337 14.41 -4.54 -16.05
C LYS A 337 14.81 -5.98 -15.74
N ILE A 338 13.98 -6.94 -16.08
CA ILE A 338 14.32 -8.36 -15.96
C ILE A 338 15.48 -8.72 -16.90
N GLN A 339 15.48 -8.27 -18.14
CA GLN A 339 16.61 -8.52 -19.08
C GLN A 339 17.91 -7.87 -18.57
N GLU A 340 17.86 -6.63 -18.09
CA GLU A 340 19.01 -5.96 -17.48
C GLU A 340 19.60 -6.77 -16.30
N LEU A 341 18.74 -7.37 -15.47
CA LEU A 341 19.16 -8.22 -14.36
C LEU A 341 19.74 -9.56 -14.86
N PHE A 342 19.24 -10.10 -15.97
CA PHE A 342 19.75 -11.35 -16.57
C PHE A 342 21.12 -11.19 -17.26
N GLU A 343 21.47 -10.01 -17.74
CA GLU A 343 22.76 -9.73 -18.36
C GLU A 343 23.93 -10.02 -17.40
N GLN A 344 23.87 -9.49 -16.20
CA GLN A 344 24.85 -9.71 -15.14
C GLN A 344 24.14 -9.91 -13.79
N PRO A 345 23.56 -11.09 -13.55
CA PRO A 345 22.77 -11.30 -12.36
C PRO A 345 23.64 -11.37 -11.10
N ALA A 346 23.19 -10.70 -10.03
CA ALA A 346 23.70 -10.89 -8.68
C ALA A 346 23.16 -12.20 -8.08
N ASP A 347 23.66 -12.60 -6.91
CA ASP A 347 23.08 -13.74 -6.19
C ASP A 347 21.63 -13.48 -5.81
N ILE A 348 21.31 -12.23 -5.45
CA ILE A 348 19.97 -11.74 -5.16
C ILE A 348 19.65 -10.58 -6.11
N ASN A 349 18.58 -10.69 -6.88
CA ASN A 349 18.09 -9.65 -7.75
C ASN A 349 16.73 -9.19 -7.22
N LEU A 350 16.66 -7.95 -6.72
CA LEU A 350 15.44 -7.36 -6.19
C LEU A 350 14.84 -6.38 -7.21
N LEU A 351 13.67 -6.72 -7.72
CA LEU A 351 12.87 -5.82 -8.56
C LEU A 351 11.77 -5.19 -7.73
N TYR A 352 11.73 -3.87 -7.62
CA TYR A 352 10.60 -3.20 -7.00
C TYR A 352 9.70 -2.51 -8.03
N ILE A 353 8.40 -2.52 -7.75
CA ILE A 353 7.37 -1.90 -8.59
C ILE A 353 6.54 -0.99 -7.68
N GLU A 354 6.59 0.32 -7.94
CA GLU A 354 5.87 1.31 -7.17
C GLU A 354 4.53 1.61 -7.81
N GLU A 355 3.46 1.45 -7.04
CA GLU A 355 2.09 1.81 -7.36
C GLU A 355 1.68 1.46 -8.81
N PRO A 356 1.67 0.16 -9.18
CA PRO A 356 1.32 -0.26 -10.53
C PRO A 356 -0.11 0.11 -10.93
N GLU A 357 -0.95 0.41 -9.95
CA GLU A 357 -2.32 0.90 -10.13
C GLU A 357 -2.43 2.35 -10.63
N ALA A 358 -1.36 3.14 -10.56
CA ALA A 358 -1.39 4.53 -10.98
C ALA A 358 -1.90 4.65 -12.42
N HIS A 359 -2.94 5.48 -12.64
CA HIS A 359 -3.59 5.70 -13.93
C HIS A 359 -4.24 4.46 -14.61
N THR A 360 -4.44 3.35 -13.88
CA THR A 360 -5.10 2.15 -14.43
C THR A 360 -6.52 1.99 -13.91
N HIS A 361 -7.42 1.50 -14.81
CA HIS A 361 -8.79 1.18 -14.41
C HIS A 361 -8.80 -0.02 -13.44
N PRO A 362 -9.69 -0.07 -12.42
CA PRO A 362 -9.76 -1.16 -11.45
C PRO A 362 -9.74 -2.58 -12.05
N GLN A 363 -10.45 -2.82 -13.15
CA GLN A 363 -10.46 -4.11 -13.83
C GLN A 363 -9.06 -4.51 -14.35
N LEU A 364 -8.29 -3.55 -14.87
CA LEU A 364 -6.93 -3.80 -15.34
C LEU A 364 -5.96 -4.09 -14.18
N GLN A 365 -6.21 -3.54 -13.00
CA GLN A 365 -5.42 -3.82 -11.79
C GLN A 365 -5.55 -5.30 -11.37
N TYR A 366 -6.76 -5.87 -11.43
CA TYR A 366 -6.97 -7.31 -11.21
C TYR A 366 -6.21 -8.17 -12.21
N ILE A 367 -6.34 -7.83 -13.51
CA ILE A 367 -5.68 -8.57 -14.60
C ILE A 367 -4.16 -8.49 -14.44
N PHE A 368 -3.63 -7.30 -14.15
CA PHE A 368 -2.22 -7.07 -13.94
C PHE A 368 -1.64 -7.96 -12.85
N ILE A 369 -2.17 -7.86 -11.63
CA ILE A 369 -1.57 -8.57 -10.48
C ILE A 369 -1.68 -10.10 -10.61
N ARG A 370 -2.75 -10.59 -11.22
CA ARG A 370 -2.94 -12.03 -11.48
C ARG A 370 -1.92 -12.55 -12.49
N ASN A 371 -1.68 -11.81 -13.56
CA ASN A 371 -0.78 -12.23 -14.62
C ASN A 371 0.68 -12.00 -14.25
N ILE A 372 1.01 -10.89 -13.57
CA ILE A 372 2.38 -10.59 -13.21
C ILE A 372 3.00 -11.64 -12.29
N LYS A 373 2.20 -12.21 -11.36
CA LYS A 373 2.66 -13.32 -10.52
C LYS A 373 3.11 -14.54 -11.33
N SER A 374 2.29 -14.93 -12.31
CA SER A 374 2.62 -16.06 -13.18
C SER A 374 3.84 -15.77 -14.04
N HIS A 375 3.92 -14.55 -14.56
CA HIS A 375 5.03 -14.07 -15.39
C HIS A 375 6.36 -14.04 -14.60
N ILE A 376 6.36 -13.45 -13.44
CA ILE A 376 7.52 -13.42 -12.53
C ILE A 376 7.98 -14.83 -12.17
N LYS A 377 7.04 -15.74 -11.91
CA LYS A 377 7.38 -17.14 -11.59
C LYS A 377 8.15 -17.84 -12.71
N VAL A 378 7.81 -17.58 -13.97
CA VAL A 378 8.54 -18.12 -15.14
C VAL A 378 9.95 -17.57 -15.17
N HIS A 379 10.14 -16.25 -15.05
CA HIS A 379 11.47 -15.63 -15.07
C HIS A 379 12.32 -16.05 -13.87
N ARG A 380 11.71 -16.12 -12.66
CA ARG A 380 12.40 -16.59 -11.47
C ARG A 380 12.91 -18.01 -11.63
N LYS A 381 12.06 -18.92 -12.17
CA LYS A 381 12.45 -20.30 -12.44
C LYS A 381 13.62 -20.36 -13.41
N LYS A 382 13.55 -19.61 -14.52
CA LYS A 382 14.61 -19.54 -15.52
C LYS A 382 15.92 -19.01 -14.93
N LEU A 383 15.89 -17.92 -14.14
CA LEU A 383 17.07 -17.35 -13.53
C LEU A 383 17.72 -18.34 -12.54
N LEU A 384 16.91 -19.06 -11.77
CA LEU A 384 17.37 -20.07 -10.81
C LEU A 384 17.99 -21.27 -11.53
N GLU A 385 17.33 -21.80 -12.56
CA GLU A 385 17.81 -22.99 -13.30
C GLU A 385 19.04 -22.67 -14.15
N ASP A 386 19.05 -21.57 -14.89
CA ASP A 386 20.14 -21.23 -15.84
C ASP A 386 21.36 -20.63 -15.14
N LYS A 387 21.18 -19.86 -14.07
CA LYS A 387 22.22 -19.05 -13.43
C LYS A 387 22.41 -19.34 -11.93
N ASN A 388 21.56 -20.13 -11.31
CA ASN A 388 21.52 -20.37 -9.85
C ASN A 388 21.43 -19.05 -9.06
N LYS A 389 20.58 -18.12 -9.50
CA LYS A 389 20.39 -16.79 -8.93
C LYS A 389 18.93 -16.58 -8.53
N GLN A 390 18.70 -15.75 -7.52
CA GLN A 390 17.35 -15.47 -7.00
C GLN A 390 16.80 -14.16 -7.57
N LEU A 391 15.48 -14.17 -7.83
CA LEU A 391 14.70 -12.98 -8.13
C LEU A 391 13.64 -12.79 -7.05
N GLN A 392 13.70 -11.68 -6.32
CA GLN A 392 12.67 -11.27 -5.35
C GLN A 392 11.96 -10.02 -5.86
N ILE A 393 10.66 -9.93 -5.56
CA ILE A 393 9.82 -8.82 -6.02
C ILE A 393 9.25 -8.08 -4.81
N LEU A 394 9.30 -6.76 -4.87
CA LEU A 394 8.72 -5.86 -3.89
C LEU A 394 7.72 -4.93 -4.58
N ILE A 395 6.44 -5.09 -4.31
CA ILE A 395 5.39 -4.21 -4.86
C ILE A 395 4.86 -3.32 -3.74
N THR A 396 4.75 -2.02 -4.02
CA THR A 396 4.01 -1.12 -3.13
C THR A 396 2.68 -0.75 -3.77
N SER A 397 1.61 -0.72 -2.98
CA SER A 397 0.28 -0.41 -3.48
C SER A 397 -0.62 0.24 -2.43
N HIS A 398 -1.59 1.02 -2.89
CA HIS A 398 -2.73 1.48 -2.11
C HIS A 398 -4.08 1.08 -2.75
N SER A 399 -4.04 0.15 -3.69
CA SER A 399 -5.22 -0.40 -4.34
C SER A 399 -5.79 -1.61 -3.61
N SER A 400 -7.07 -1.52 -3.24
CA SER A 400 -7.84 -2.66 -2.72
C SER A 400 -7.94 -3.80 -3.74
N HIS A 401 -7.94 -3.48 -5.03
CA HIS A 401 -8.04 -4.46 -6.12
C HIS A 401 -6.76 -5.31 -6.24
N ILE A 402 -5.59 -4.69 -6.06
CA ILE A 402 -4.31 -5.44 -6.05
C ILE A 402 -4.24 -6.32 -4.81
N VAL A 403 -4.63 -5.80 -3.65
CA VAL A 403 -4.59 -6.55 -2.38
C VAL A 403 -5.49 -7.78 -2.43
N SER A 404 -6.69 -7.67 -3.02
CA SER A 404 -7.65 -8.78 -3.10
C SER A 404 -7.14 -10.00 -3.87
N GLU A 405 -6.27 -9.81 -4.84
CA GLU A 405 -5.68 -10.88 -5.66
C GLU A 405 -4.35 -11.42 -5.11
N CYS A 406 -3.79 -10.80 -4.07
CA CYS A 406 -2.55 -11.27 -3.45
C CYS A 406 -2.79 -12.32 -2.37
N ASN A 407 -1.79 -13.19 -2.14
CA ASN A 407 -1.83 -14.05 -0.98
C ASN A 407 -1.71 -13.21 0.28
N PHE A 408 -2.54 -13.51 1.25
CA PHE A 408 -2.55 -12.81 2.54
C PHE A 408 -1.19 -12.84 3.25
N ASP A 409 -0.44 -13.92 3.05
CA ASP A 409 0.88 -14.14 3.64
C ASP A 409 1.97 -13.26 3.01
N ASP A 410 1.76 -12.75 1.77
CA ASP A 410 2.68 -11.87 1.06
C ASP A 410 2.53 -10.40 1.48
N ILE A 411 1.46 -10.07 2.23
CA ILE A 411 1.09 -8.70 2.56
C ILE A 411 1.85 -8.21 3.80
N ILE A 412 2.42 -7.02 3.67
CA ILE A 412 3.08 -6.25 4.73
C ILE A 412 2.36 -4.92 4.85
N TYR A 413 1.77 -4.65 6.00
CA TYR A 413 1.03 -3.42 6.26
C TYR A 413 1.90 -2.37 6.93
N LEU A 414 2.00 -1.18 6.33
CA LEU A 414 2.68 -0.03 6.93
C LEU A 414 1.69 0.81 7.73
N LYS A 415 1.94 0.90 9.02
CA LYS A 415 1.16 1.70 9.96
C LYS A 415 1.97 2.91 10.41
N LYS A 416 1.39 4.10 10.25
CA LYS A 416 1.92 5.32 10.85
C LYS A 416 1.56 5.36 12.35
N ASN A 417 2.56 5.56 13.19
CA ASN A 417 2.41 5.71 14.64
C ASN A 417 3.05 7.04 15.05
N GLY A 418 2.25 8.09 15.17
CA GLY A 418 2.76 9.44 15.33
C GLY A 418 3.64 9.86 14.16
N ASN A 419 4.92 10.16 14.44
CA ASN A 419 5.92 10.55 13.44
C ASN A 419 6.79 9.38 12.96
N THR A 420 6.48 8.15 13.33
CA THR A 420 7.20 6.94 12.93
C THR A 420 6.33 6.01 12.11
N VAL A 421 6.94 5.08 11.39
CA VAL A 421 6.26 4.06 10.60
C VAL A 421 6.70 2.70 11.07
N ILE A 422 5.76 1.78 11.19
CA ILE A 422 5.99 0.40 11.58
C ILE A 422 5.45 -0.51 10.47
N ALA A 423 6.25 -1.49 10.04
CA ALA A 423 5.78 -2.55 9.14
C ALA A 423 5.27 -3.75 9.96
N ARG A 424 4.11 -4.26 9.59
CA ARG A 424 3.49 -5.43 10.23
C ARG A 424 3.14 -6.48 9.18
N SER A 425 3.74 -7.66 9.27
CA SER A 425 3.36 -8.78 8.42
C SER A 425 2.04 -9.39 8.89
N PHE A 426 1.15 -9.72 7.97
CA PHE A 426 -0.11 -10.40 8.31
C PHE A 426 0.09 -11.80 8.93
N ASN A 427 1.25 -12.41 8.76
CA ASN A 427 1.59 -13.62 9.51
C ASN A 427 1.65 -13.39 11.03
N SER A 428 1.95 -12.17 11.48
CA SER A 428 1.91 -11.84 12.92
C SER A 428 0.49 -11.76 13.44
N LEU A 429 -0.48 -11.34 12.62
CA LEU A 429 -1.90 -11.33 12.99
C LEU A 429 -2.42 -12.75 13.33
N LYS A 430 -1.86 -13.80 12.69
CA LYS A 430 -2.24 -15.19 13.01
C LYS A 430 -1.98 -15.55 14.47
N LYS A 431 -1.01 -14.91 15.12
CA LYS A 431 -0.68 -15.17 16.53
C LYS A 431 -1.73 -14.60 17.48
N GLU A 432 -2.47 -13.57 17.06
CA GLU A 432 -3.56 -12.96 17.82
C GLU A 432 -4.81 -13.85 17.86
N TYR A 433 -4.92 -14.81 16.92
CA TYR A 433 -5.98 -15.80 16.84
C TYR A 433 -5.47 -17.16 17.34
N SER A 434 -5.37 -17.35 18.67
CA SER A 434 -4.88 -18.59 19.29
C SER A 434 -6.02 -19.54 19.67
N GLY A 435 -5.75 -20.86 19.68
CA GLY A 435 -6.73 -21.88 20.11
C GLY A 435 -7.89 -22.08 19.13
N ASP A 436 -9.11 -22.11 19.65
CA ASP A 436 -10.35 -22.26 18.84
C ASP A 436 -10.61 -21.11 17.86
N GLU A 437 -9.93 -19.97 18.05
CA GLU A 437 -10.04 -18.80 17.20
C GLU A 437 -9.28 -18.90 15.86
N GLN A 438 -8.52 -19.98 15.61
CA GLN A 438 -7.89 -20.22 14.30
C GLN A 438 -8.90 -20.24 13.14
N LYS A 439 -10.15 -20.64 13.41
CA LYS A 439 -11.25 -20.54 12.45
C LYS A 439 -11.59 -19.09 12.11
N GLY A 440 -11.51 -18.20 13.11
CA GLY A 440 -11.68 -16.75 12.94
C GLY A 440 -10.63 -16.14 11.99
N PHE A 441 -9.36 -16.51 12.12
CA PHE A 441 -8.31 -16.06 11.21
C PHE A 441 -8.58 -16.49 9.76
N LYS A 442 -9.00 -17.75 9.55
CA LYS A 442 -9.36 -18.25 8.21
C LYS A 442 -10.53 -17.47 7.62
N PHE A 443 -11.53 -17.17 8.44
CA PHE A 443 -12.69 -16.37 8.04
C PHE A 443 -12.25 -14.95 7.64
N ILE A 444 -11.46 -14.27 8.47
CA ILE A 444 -10.93 -12.91 8.18
C ILE A 444 -10.13 -12.92 6.88
N LYS A 445 -9.25 -13.91 6.68
CA LYS A 445 -8.47 -14.04 5.45
C LYS A 445 -9.39 -14.11 4.22
N GLN A 446 -10.42 -14.93 4.25
CA GLN A 446 -11.39 -15.06 3.15
C GLN A 446 -12.24 -13.80 2.97
N TYR A 447 -12.72 -13.22 4.05
CA TYR A 447 -13.56 -12.02 4.02
C TYR A 447 -12.84 -10.81 3.41
N LEU A 448 -11.60 -10.57 3.81
CA LEU A 448 -10.80 -9.44 3.33
C LEU A 448 -10.35 -9.62 1.87
N THR A 449 -10.03 -10.84 1.44
CA THR A 449 -9.59 -11.09 0.06
C THR A 449 -10.74 -11.06 -0.94
N ILE A 450 -11.96 -11.43 -0.55
CA ILE A 450 -13.08 -11.51 -1.50
C ILE A 450 -13.79 -10.17 -1.71
N ASN A 451 -14.06 -9.39 -0.63
CA ASN A 451 -14.99 -8.27 -0.75
C ASN A 451 -14.62 -7.00 0.03
N ARG A 452 -13.60 -6.98 0.90
CA ARG A 452 -13.42 -5.90 1.88
C ARG A 452 -11.97 -5.46 2.08
N SER A 453 -11.14 -5.57 1.06
CA SER A 453 -9.74 -5.11 1.11
C SER A 453 -9.60 -3.58 1.25
N GLU A 454 -10.67 -2.82 1.01
CA GLU A 454 -10.73 -1.38 1.27
C GLU A 454 -10.47 -1.01 2.74
N LEU A 455 -10.72 -1.92 3.68
CA LEU A 455 -10.44 -1.72 5.11
C LEU A 455 -8.99 -1.38 5.42
N PHE A 456 -8.07 -1.87 4.60
CA PHE A 456 -6.64 -1.58 4.78
C PHE A 456 -6.30 -0.10 4.56
N PHE A 457 -7.16 0.62 3.86
CA PHE A 457 -6.94 2.01 3.46
C PHE A 457 -7.88 2.99 4.16
N ALA A 458 -8.93 2.49 4.82
CA ALA A 458 -9.89 3.32 5.54
C ALA A 458 -9.25 3.96 6.78
N ASP A 459 -9.59 5.24 7.05
CA ASP A 459 -9.13 5.93 8.25
C ASP A 459 -9.91 5.50 9.47
N LYS A 460 -11.18 5.21 9.28
CA LYS A 460 -12.14 4.79 10.30
C LYS A 460 -13.03 3.70 9.74
N ALA A 461 -13.60 2.87 10.61
CA ALA A 461 -14.53 1.83 10.20
C ALA A 461 -15.76 1.84 11.11
N ILE A 462 -16.92 1.55 10.52
CA ILE A 462 -18.16 1.27 11.25
C ILE A 462 -18.56 -0.15 10.92
N CYS A 463 -18.51 -1.02 11.92
CA CYS A 463 -18.96 -2.39 11.82
C CYS A 463 -20.42 -2.48 12.24
N ILE A 464 -21.27 -2.97 11.36
CA ILE A 464 -22.72 -3.06 11.57
C ILE A 464 -23.17 -4.52 11.56
N GLU A 465 -24.30 -4.80 12.20
CA GLU A 465 -24.77 -6.16 12.34
C GLU A 465 -25.56 -6.64 11.10
N GLY A 466 -26.36 -5.79 10.50
CA GLY A 466 -27.25 -6.21 9.44
C GLY A 466 -27.58 -5.18 8.36
N ASP A 467 -28.46 -5.62 7.46
CA ASP A 467 -28.91 -4.85 6.31
C ASP A 467 -29.62 -3.52 6.68
N THR A 468 -30.33 -3.52 7.81
CA THR A 468 -31.08 -2.32 8.25
C THR A 468 -30.14 -1.16 8.50
N GLU A 469 -29.11 -1.39 9.31
CA GLU A 469 -28.09 -0.38 9.60
C GLU A 469 -27.32 -0.03 8.33
N ARG A 470 -27.00 -1.00 7.47
CA ARG A 470 -26.27 -0.76 6.21
C ARG A 470 -27.02 0.20 5.31
N ILE A 471 -28.31 0.00 5.16
CA ILE A 471 -29.15 0.85 4.30
C ILE A 471 -29.29 2.25 4.90
N LEU A 472 -29.44 2.37 6.22
CA LEU A 472 -29.74 3.64 6.88
C LEU A 472 -28.49 4.44 7.30
N MET A 473 -27.30 3.82 7.38
CA MET A 473 -26.10 4.44 7.98
C MET A 473 -25.71 5.76 7.33
N SER A 474 -25.75 5.84 5.99
CA SER A 474 -25.41 7.08 5.30
C SER A 474 -26.40 8.21 5.63
N MET A 475 -27.69 7.89 5.75
CA MET A 475 -28.71 8.87 6.15
C MET A 475 -28.58 9.27 7.62
N MET A 476 -28.22 8.34 8.51
CA MET A 476 -27.93 8.65 9.91
C MET A 476 -26.75 9.61 10.02
N MET A 477 -25.66 9.36 9.30
CA MET A 477 -24.50 10.27 9.26
C MET A 477 -24.90 11.66 8.73
N TYR A 478 -25.69 11.71 7.65
CA TYR A 478 -26.20 12.96 7.07
C TYR A 478 -27.01 13.76 8.08
N LYS A 479 -27.94 13.12 8.83
CA LYS A 479 -28.75 13.78 9.86
C LYS A 479 -27.91 14.37 10.99
N ILE A 480 -26.86 13.65 11.43
CA ILE A 480 -25.95 14.13 12.45
C ILE A 480 -25.10 15.28 11.96
N ASP A 481 -24.64 15.23 10.70
CA ASP A 481 -23.87 16.31 10.09
C ASP A 481 -24.74 17.59 9.97
N ASN A 482 -26.01 17.46 9.58
CA ASN A 482 -26.94 18.60 9.51
C ASN A 482 -27.26 19.20 10.90
N LYS A 483 -27.45 18.37 11.91
CA LYS A 483 -27.68 18.81 13.30
C LYS A 483 -26.54 19.66 13.85
N GLU A 484 -25.31 19.34 13.43
CA GLU A 484 -24.08 19.99 13.89
C GLU A 484 -23.52 21.05 12.94
N LYS A 485 -24.23 21.32 11.81
CA LYS A 485 -23.76 22.20 10.72
C LYS A 485 -23.42 23.63 11.16
N SER A 486 -23.98 24.10 12.28
CA SER A 486 -23.73 25.44 12.82
C SER A 486 -22.44 25.54 13.64
N LYS A 487 -21.79 24.44 13.97
CA LYS A 487 -20.54 24.42 14.74
C LYS A 487 -19.36 24.61 13.79
N ALA A 488 -18.61 25.69 13.94
CA ALA A 488 -17.35 25.91 13.22
C ALA A 488 -16.34 24.81 13.59
N ASP A 489 -15.48 24.41 12.65
CA ASP A 489 -14.39 23.44 12.80
C ASP A 489 -14.75 21.94 12.90
N ILE A 490 -16.01 21.57 12.63
CA ILE A 490 -16.39 20.16 12.58
C ILE A 490 -16.30 19.62 11.14
N ILE A 491 -15.53 18.54 10.96
CA ILE A 491 -15.45 17.82 9.70
C ILE A 491 -16.68 16.88 9.58
N PRO A 492 -17.54 17.04 8.56
CA PRO A 492 -18.69 16.16 8.36
C PRO A 492 -18.30 14.68 8.25
N LEU A 493 -19.10 13.77 8.80
CA LEU A 493 -18.88 12.32 8.74
C LEU A 493 -18.80 11.82 7.29
N LEU A 494 -19.71 12.33 6.43
CA LEU A 494 -19.76 11.93 5.02
C LEU A 494 -18.57 12.42 4.18
N SER A 495 -17.79 13.38 4.68
CA SER A 495 -16.57 13.84 4.00
C SER A 495 -15.30 13.10 4.48
N GLN A 496 -15.42 12.20 5.42
CA GLN A 496 -14.32 11.43 5.96
C GLN A 496 -14.21 10.05 5.30
N ASN A 497 -12.99 9.48 5.27
CA ASN A 497 -12.75 8.13 4.76
C ASN A 497 -13.17 7.09 5.82
N ILE A 498 -14.47 6.85 5.91
CA ILE A 498 -15.09 5.88 6.83
C ILE A 498 -15.62 4.71 6.02
N SER A 499 -15.11 3.50 6.28
CA SER A 499 -15.64 2.28 5.67
C SER A 499 -16.75 1.70 6.55
N VAL A 500 -17.93 1.49 5.96
CA VAL A 500 -19.06 0.84 6.63
C VAL A 500 -19.12 -0.63 6.19
N ILE A 501 -18.95 -1.56 7.13
CA ILE A 501 -18.89 -2.99 6.84
C ILE A 501 -19.92 -3.76 7.63
N GLU A 502 -20.58 -4.68 6.95
CA GLU A 502 -21.47 -5.64 7.56
C GLU A 502 -20.68 -6.86 8.05
N VAL A 503 -20.70 -7.10 9.34
CA VAL A 503 -19.94 -8.18 9.99
C VAL A 503 -20.86 -9.24 10.63
N GLY A 504 -22.16 -9.01 10.62
CA GLY A 504 -23.16 -9.86 11.24
C GLY A 504 -22.90 -10.06 12.73
N ALA A 505 -23.33 -11.18 13.26
CA ALA A 505 -23.09 -11.57 14.67
C ALA A 505 -21.61 -11.90 14.98
N HIS A 506 -20.68 -11.63 14.03
CA HIS A 506 -19.27 -12.01 14.14
C HIS A 506 -18.31 -10.83 14.36
N SER A 507 -18.82 -9.69 14.82
CA SER A 507 -17.99 -8.49 15.09
C SER A 507 -16.78 -8.79 15.99
N HIS A 508 -16.90 -9.71 16.94
CA HIS A 508 -15.81 -10.11 17.83
C HIS A 508 -14.60 -10.71 17.07
N VAL A 509 -14.83 -11.37 15.94
CA VAL A 509 -13.76 -11.95 15.12
C VAL A 509 -12.90 -10.86 14.47
N PHE A 510 -13.44 -9.65 14.29
CA PHE A 510 -12.73 -8.52 13.69
C PHE A 510 -11.93 -7.69 14.69
N MET A 511 -12.17 -7.80 15.99
CA MET A 511 -11.50 -6.99 17.01
C MET A 511 -9.96 -7.11 16.96
N PRO A 512 -9.38 -8.33 16.88
CA PRO A 512 -7.91 -8.46 16.76
C PRO A 512 -7.37 -7.80 15.48
N LEU A 513 -8.10 -7.88 14.36
CA LEU A 513 -7.72 -7.22 13.11
C LEU A 513 -7.64 -5.70 13.30
N PHE A 514 -8.66 -5.08 13.90
CA PHE A 514 -8.67 -3.62 14.10
C PHE A 514 -7.62 -3.15 15.11
N SER A 515 -7.32 -3.93 16.14
CA SER A 515 -6.18 -3.68 17.02
C SER A 515 -4.86 -3.73 16.25
N PHE A 516 -4.70 -4.73 15.39
CA PHE A 516 -3.54 -4.86 14.51
C PHE A 516 -3.41 -3.68 13.55
N LEU A 517 -4.46 -3.29 12.85
CA LEU A 517 -4.46 -2.15 11.91
C LEU A 517 -4.34 -0.82 12.68
N GLY A 518 -4.91 -0.73 13.89
CA GLY A 518 -5.02 0.49 14.66
C GLY A 518 -5.96 1.52 14.04
N THR A 519 -6.89 1.08 13.21
CA THR A 519 -7.97 1.89 12.64
C THR A 519 -9.00 2.16 13.72
N LYS A 520 -9.48 3.42 13.86
CA LYS A 520 -10.56 3.78 14.78
C LYS A 520 -11.84 3.10 14.32
N VAL A 521 -12.49 2.31 15.17
CA VAL A 521 -13.66 1.52 14.77
C VAL A 521 -14.81 1.64 15.76
N LEU A 522 -16.00 1.77 15.21
CA LEU A 522 -17.28 1.72 15.92
C LEU A 522 -17.99 0.42 15.58
N PHE A 523 -18.25 -0.41 16.58
CA PHE A 523 -19.11 -1.59 16.46
C PHE A 523 -20.54 -1.19 16.86
N VAL A 524 -21.47 -1.26 15.91
CA VAL A 524 -22.90 -1.08 16.15
C VAL A 524 -23.53 -2.46 16.15
N THR A 525 -24.11 -2.86 17.27
CA THR A 525 -24.63 -4.23 17.48
C THR A 525 -25.84 -4.22 18.40
N ASP A 526 -26.68 -5.25 18.31
CA ASP A 526 -27.86 -5.39 19.16
C ASP A 526 -27.48 -5.93 20.55
N ILE A 527 -28.14 -5.46 21.61
CA ILE A 527 -27.88 -5.95 22.98
C ILE A 527 -28.44 -7.35 23.20
N ASP A 528 -29.45 -7.77 22.44
CA ASP A 528 -30.03 -9.13 22.43
C ASP A 528 -30.38 -9.67 23.81
N SER A 529 -31.47 -9.19 24.41
CA SER A 529 -31.88 -9.58 25.75
C SER A 529 -32.29 -11.05 25.83
N VAL A 530 -31.69 -11.78 26.78
CA VAL A 530 -32.02 -13.19 27.06
C VAL A 530 -32.18 -13.41 28.57
N LYS A 531 -33.04 -14.37 28.90
CA LYS A 531 -33.28 -14.87 30.27
C LYS A 531 -32.56 -16.21 30.42
N ALA A 532 -31.77 -16.32 31.48
CA ALA A 532 -31.11 -17.56 31.85
C ALA A 532 -32.06 -18.43 32.66
N GLU A 533 -32.39 -19.63 32.16
CA GLU A 533 -33.22 -20.63 32.84
C GLU A 533 -32.44 -21.90 33.06
N ARG A 534 -32.48 -22.46 34.27
CA ARG A 534 -31.93 -23.79 34.55
C ARG A 534 -32.91 -24.87 34.12
N LYS A 535 -32.56 -25.70 33.12
CA LYS A 535 -33.37 -26.84 32.72
C LYS A 535 -32.53 -28.10 32.81
N LYS A 536 -33.17 -29.21 33.22
CA LYS A 536 -32.54 -30.55 33.23
C LYS A 536 -32.62 -31.13 31.83
N ASP A 537 -31.45 -31.59 31.30
CA ASP A 537 -31.40 -32.30 30.05
C ASP A 537 -32.00 -33.71 30.18
N LYS A 538 -32.09 -34.45 29.05
CA LYS A 538 -32.66 -35.82 29.01
C LYS A 538 -31.93 -36.80 29.92
N ASN A 539 -30.72 -36.47 30.36
CA ASN A 539 -29.88 -37.27 31.26
C ASN A 539 -29.92 -36.76 32.72
N GLY A 540 -30.82 -35.82 33.06
CA GLY A 540 -30.96 -35.27 34.39
C GLY A 540 -29.91 -34.25 34.80
N LYS A 541 -28.98 -33.86 33.90
CA LYS A 541 -27.93 -32.85 34.17
C LYS A 541 -28.52 -31.47 34.00
N GLU A 542 -28.32 -30.60 34.99
CA GLU A 542 -28.73 -29.20 34.91
C GLU A 542 -27.87 -28.46 33.88
N ARG A 543 -28.54 -27.75 32.97
CA ARG A 543 -27.95 -26.84 32.02
C ARG A 543 -28.65 -25.50 32.06
N VAL A 544 -27.90 -24.45 31.90
CA VAL A 544 -28.45 -23.08 31.71
C VAL A 544 -28.80 -22.92 30.25
N ILE A 545 -30.05 -22.61 29.95
CA ILE A 545 -30.57 -22.33 28.63
C ILE A 545 -30.89 -20.83 28.60
N TYR A 546 -30.47 -20.15 27.56
CA TYR A 546 -30.72 -18.74 27.31
C TYR A 546 -31.86 -18.62 26.31
N THR A 547 -32.96 -17.96 26.70
CA THR A 547 -34.13 -17.76 25.84
C THR A 547 -34.34 -16.27 25.63
N SER A 548 -34.57 -15.84 24.38
CA SER A 548 -34.88 -14.44 24.05
C SER A 548 -36.12 -13.99 24.85
N CYS A 549 -36.06 -12.82 25.41
CA CYS A 549 -37.11 -12.29 26.28
C CYS A 549 -37.24 -10.77 26.15
N HIS A 550 -38.34 -10.23 26.65
CA HIS A 550 -38.51 -8.78 26.73
C HIS A 550 -37.37 -8.14 27.54
N PRO A 551 -36.80 -6.98 27.13
CA PRO A 551 -35.67 -6.33 27.81
C PRO A 551 -35.85 -6.13 29.29
N LYS A 552 -37.09 -5.90 29.78
CA LYS A 552 -37.42 -5.78 31.22
C LYS A 552 -37.14 -7.06 32.02
N GLU A 553 -37.17 -8.23 31.36
CA GLU A 553 -36.92 -9.53 31.98
C GLU A 553 -35.50 -10.05 31.70
N GLY A 554 -34.74 -9.33 30.87
CA GLY A 554 -33.41 -9.72 30.46
C GLY A 554 -32.43 -9.83 31.63
N THR A 555 -31.76 -10.96 31.74
CA THR A 555 -30.69 -11.19 32.73
C THR A 555 -29.30 -11.18 32.08
N HIS A 556 -29.22 -11.61 30.83
CA HIS A 556 -27.97 -11.72 30.06
C HIS A 556 -28.16 -11.21 28.63
N THR A 557 -27.05 -11.06 27.92
CA THR A 557 -27.05 -10.85 26.46
C THR A 557 -26.70 -12.16 25.75
N SER A 558 -27.25 -12.42 24.57
CA SER A 558 -26.78 -13.51 23.69
C SER A 558 -25.64 -13.06 22.77
N ASN A 559 -25.45 -11.77 22.61
CA ASN A 559 -24.51 -11.18 21.66
C ASN A 559 -23.05 -11.52 21.98
N ALA A 560 -22.39 -12.24 21.07
CA ALA A 560 -21.01 -12.69 21.25
C ALA A 560 -20.00 -11.52 21.23
N SER A 561 -20.29 -10.47 20.46
CA SER A 561 -19.41 -9.31 20.32
C SER A 561 -19.37 -8.49 21.62
N ILE A 562 -20.50 -8.32 22.28
CA ILE A 562 -20.58 -7.65 23.59
C ILE A 562 -19.83 -8.49 24.64
N LYS A 563 -20.03 -9.81 24.65
CA LYS A 563 -19.33 -10.70 25.59
C LYS A 563 -17.82 -10.63 25.42
N GLU A 564 -17.31 -10.69 24.18
CA GLU A 564 -15.87 -10.59 23.92
C GLU A 564 -15.32 -9.21 24.25
N PHE A 565 -16.06 -8.14 23.92
CA PHE A 565 -15.64 -6.77 24.25
C PHE A 565 -15.47 -6.57 25.76
N PHE A 566 -16.38 -7.10 26.58
CA PHE A 566 -16.33 -6.99 28.03
C PHE A 566 -15.68 -8.19 28.75
N LYS A 567 -15.07 -9.10 28.02
CA LYS A 567 -14.33 -10.24 28.58
C LYS A 567 -13.31 -9.77 29.63
N ASN A 568 -13.22 -10.49 30.74
CA ASN A 568 -12.36 -10.18 31.88
C ASN A 568 -12.72 -8.88 32.65
N THR A 569 -13.88 -8.31 32.44
CA THR A 569 -14.36 -7.14 33.25
C THR A 569 -15.23 -7.53 34.44
N GLY A 570 -15.49 -8.84 34.62
CA GLY A 570 -16.39 -9.37 35.64
C GLY A 570 -17.85 -9.39 35.25
N ILE A 571 -18.25 -8.73 34.17
CA ILE A 571 -19.65 -8.70 33.68
C ILE A 571 -20.08 -10.08 33.14
N ASP A 572 -19.19 -10.83 32.55
CA ASP A 572 -19.42 -12.16 32.00
C ASP A 572 -19.81 -13.20 33.04
N ALA A 573 -19.47 -12.97 34.33
CA ALA A 573 -19.83 -13.81 35.47
C ALA A 573 -21.04 -13.30 36.25
N SER A 574 -21.60 -12.14 35.89
CA SER A 574 -22.70 -11.52 36.60
C SER A 574 -24.06 -12.19 36.35
N ASN A 575 -24.84 -12.42 37.40
CA ASN A 575 -26.21 -12.92 37.27
C ASN A 575 -27.19 -11.86 36.70
N ASN A 576 -26.78 -10.59 36.63
CA ASN A 576 -27.53 -9.46 36.10
C ASN A 576 -26.76 -8.72 35.00
N GLN A 577 -26.09 -9.48 34.13
CA GLN A 577 -25.24 -8.98 33.05
C GLN A 577 -25.95 -7.92 32.19
N PHE A 578 -27.22 -8.15 31.82
CA PHE A 578 -27.97 -7.22 30.99
C PHE A 578 -28.10 -5.83 31.64
N LYS A 579 -28.49 -5.78 32.93
CA LYS A 579 -28.65 -4.53 33.65
C LYS A 579 -27.32 -3.79 33.81
N GLU A 580 -26.22 -4.51 34.04
CA GLU A 580 -24.89 -3.91 34.15
C GLU A 580 -24.43 -3.34 32.81
N LEU A 581 -24.72 -4.00 31.69
CA LEU A 581 -24.43 -3.51 30.35
C LEU A 581 -25.19 -2.22 30.03
N VAL A 582 -26.49 -2.18 30.35
CA VAL A 582 -27.33 -0.98 30.15
C VAL A 582 -26.82 0.20 30.98
N GLY A 583 -26.30 -0.06 32.19
CA GLY A 583 -25.76 0.96 33.09
C GLY A 583 -24.36 1.46 32.78
N LYS A 584 -23.68 0.90 31.74
CA LYS A 584 -22.32 1.32 31.36
C LYS A 584 -22.25 2.73 30.80
N ASN A 585 -21.30 3.51 31.31
CA ASN A 585 -20.99 4.85 30.80
C ASN A 585 -20.39 4.83 29.40
N ALA A 586 -20.37 5.98 28.75
CA ALA A 586 -19.81 6.14 27.42
C ALA A 586 -18.32 5.73 27.36
N GLU A 587 -17.54 6.03 28.40
CA GLU A 587 -16.10 5.71 28.52
C GLU A 587 -15.87 4.20 28.67
N ASP A 588 -16.71 3.50 29.42
CA ASP A 588 -16.63 2.05 29.62
C ASP A 588 -16.80 1.27 28.30
N LYS A 589 -17.46 1.88 27.30
CA LYS A 589 -17.71 1.31 25.97
C LYS A 589 -16.58 1.57 24.98
N ILE A 590 -15.44 2.10 25.44
CA ILE A 590 -14.26 2.40 24.63
C ILE A 590 -13.09 1.56 25.13
N LYS A 591 -12.41 0.87 24.20
CA LYS A 591 -11.14 0.18 24.43
C LYS A 591 -10.16 0.57 23.33
N GLU A 592 -9.08 1.23 23.67
CA GLU A 592 -8.05 1.69 22.70
C GLU A 592 -8.67 2.50 21.53
N ASN A 593 -8.64 1.94 20.33
CA ASN A 593 -9.18 2.52 19.10
C ASN A 593 -10.60 2.01 18.76
N MET A 594 -11.24 1.26 19.65
CA MET A 594 -12.52 0.59 19.43
C MET A 594 -13.59 1.12 20.38
N ARG A 595 -14.80 1.34 19.89
CA ARG A 595 -16.00 1.61 20.66
C ARG A 595 -17.10 0.64 20.27
N ILE A 596 -17.86 0.16 21.26
CA ILE A 596 -19.07 -0.61 21.06
C ILE A 596 -20.31 0.22 21.36
N ALA A 597 -21.30 0.17 20.49
CA ALA A 597 -22.57 0.85 20.61
C ALA A 597 -23.72 -0.16 20.52
N TYR A 598 -24.54 -0.21 21.54
CA TYR A 598 -25.72 -1.06 21.65
C TYR A 598 -26.85 -0.30 22.35
N GLN A 599 -28.07 -0.80 22.29
CA GLN A 599 -29.28 -0.11 22.75
C GLN A 599 -29.18 0.32 24.21
N ILE A 600 -29.46 1.59 24.44
CA ILE A 600 -29.62 2.24 25.75
C ILE A 600 -30.91 3.04 25.72
N PRO A 601 -31.52 3.35 26.88
CA PRO A 601 -32.70 4.23 26.93
C PRO A 601 -32.40 5.60 26.34
N GLU A 602 -33.36 6.17 25.60
CA GLU A 602 -33.28 7.53 25.04
C GLU A 602 -33.19 8.63 26.10
N SER A 603 -33.74 8.38 27.28
CA SER A 603 -33.65 9.24 28.44
C SER A 603 -33.54 8.39 29.71
N ASP A 604 -33.09 8.99 30.80
CA ASP A 604 -32.98 8.32 32.08
C ASP A 604 -34.35 7.79 32.54
N GLY A 605 -34.42 6.47 32.79
CA GLY A 605 -35.67 5.77 33.14
C GLY A 605 -36.59 5.51 31.95
N GLY A 606 -36.15 5.82 30.71
CA GLY A 606 -36.90 5.56 29.49
C GLY A 606 -37.04 4.07 29.13
N TYR A 607 -37.71 3.79 28.03
CA TYR A 607 -37.92 2.44 27.55
C TYR A 607 -36.61 1.81 27.13
N GLN A 608 -36.26 0.63 27.62
CA GLN A 608 -35.11 -0.16 27.19
C GLN A 608 -35.48 -1.06 26.02
N THR A 609 -34.72 -0.94 24.96
CA THR A 609 -34.88 -1.69 23.73
C THR A 609 -33.83 -2.81 23.60
N SER A 610 -34.05 -3.76 22.72
CA SER A 610 -33.18 -4.94 22.50
C SER A 610 -32.55 -5.03 21.14
N SER A 611 -33.19 -4.46 20.13
CA SER A 611 -32.75 -4.48 18.72
C SER A 611 -32.84 -3.09 18.09
N PHE A 612 -32.32 -2.96 16.88
CA PHE A 612 -32.43 -1.70 16.12
C PHE A 612 -33.90 -1.36 15.84
N GLU A 613 -34.70 -2.33 15.44
CA GLU A 613 -36.08 -2.08 15.02
C GLU A 613 -36.94 -1.55 16.18
N ASP A 614 -36.88 -2.16 17.34
CA ASP A 614 -37.66 -1.69 18.50
C ASP A 614 -37.14 -0.35 19.02
N ALA A 615 -35.83 -0.08 18.95
CA ALA A 615 -35.26 1.21 19.30
C ALA A 615 -35.71 2.32 18.34
N PHE A 616 -35.72 2.03 17.05
CA PHE A 616 -36.18 2.98 16.03
C PHE A 616 -37.68 3.29 16.22
N ILE A 617 -38.50 2.26 16.36
CA ILE A 617 -39.96 2.42 16.54
C ILE A 617 -40.28 3.18 17.80
N ALA A 618 -39.63 2.87 18.92
CA ALA A 618 -39.84 3.57 20.19
C ALA A 618 -39.55 5.07 20.09
N LEU A 619 -38.48 5.46 19.42
CA LEU A 619 -38.06 6.85 19.23
C LEU A 619 -38.92 7.59 18.20
N ASN A 620 -39.40 6.90 17.15
CA ASN A 620 -40.03 7.48 15.97
C ASN A 620 -41.51 7.08 15.83
N LYS A 621 -42.22 6.89 16.94
CA LYS A 621 -43.62 6.48 17.00
C LYS A 621 -44.51 7.33 16.06
N ASP A 622 -44.41 8.66 16.19
CA ASP A 622 -45.27 9.61 15.43
C ASP A 622 -44.99 9.52 13.93
N PHE A 623 -43.73 9.34 13.53
CA PHE A 623 -43.35 9.11 12.14
C PHE A 623 -43.95 7.79 11.60
N ILE A 624 -43.92 6.72 12.40
CA ILE A 624 -44.50 5.42 12.02
C ILE A 624 -46.02 5.54 11.84
N LEU A 625 -46.72 6.19 12.76
CA LEU A 625 -48.15 6.40 12.69
C LEU A 625 -48.56 7.26 11.47
N LYS A 626 -47.82 8.33 11.19
CA LYS A 626 -48.08 9.22 10.05
C LYS A 626 -47.94 8.52 8.71
N ASN A 627 -46.96 7.61 8.58
CA ASN A 627 -46.65 6.88 7.35
C ASN A 627 -47.17 5.44 7.34
N LYS A 628 -48.10 5.09 8.26
CA LYS A 628 -48.62 3.74 8.45
C LYS A 628 -49.07 3.06 7.19
N GLU A 629 -49.96 3.73 6.40
CA GLU A 629 -50.51 3.15 5.17
C GLU A 629 -49.40 2.76 4.19
N GLY A 630 -48.49 3.66 3.91
CA GLY A 630 -47.36 3.41 3.01
C GLY A 630 -46.41 2.33 3.55
N LEU A 631 -46.07 2.34 4.84
CA LEU A 631 -45.20 1.32 5.44
C LEU A 631 -45.82 -0.08 5.37
N CYS A 632 -47.14 -0.19 5.48
CA CYS A 632 -47.86 -1.47 5.31
C CYS A 632 -47.95 -1.88 3.85
N GLU A 633 -48.25 -0.94 2.93
CA GLU A 633 -48.39 -1.17 1.48
C GLU A 633 -47.05 -1.66 0.88
N TYR A 634 -45.94 -1.01 1.23
CA TYR A 634 -44.59 -1.44 0.76
C TYR A 634 -44.05 -2.66 1.49
N GLY A 635 -44.83 -3.28 2.38
CA GLY A 635 -44.47 -4.54 3.03
C GLY A 635 -43.38 -4.41 4.10
N ALA A 636 -43.15 -3.21 4.59
CA ALA A 636 -42.25 -2.93 5.72
C ALA A 636 -42.85 -3.45 7.03
N LEU A 637 -44.10 -3.11 7.29
CA LEU A 637 -44.87 -3.52 8.44
C LEU A 637 -46.08 -4.37 8.04
N LYS A 638 -46.59 -5.18 8.95
CA LYS A 638 -47.92 -5.78 8.85
C LYS A 638 -48.95 -4.70 9.11
N ASP A 639 -50.18 -4.93 8.73
CA ASP A 639 -51.28 -4.07 9.15
C ASP A 639 -51.45 -4.19 10.66
N PHE A 640 -51.51 -3.05 11.35
CA PHE A 640 -51.59 -2.98 12.83
C PHE A 640 -52.60 -1.91 13.25
N SER A 641 -53.17 -2.07 14.46
CA SER A 641 -53.97 -1.03 15.06
C SER A 641 -53.11 0.04 15.75
N ASN A 642 -53.60 1.28 15.83
CA ASN A 642 -52.87 2.32 16.57
C ASN A 642 -52.64 1.96 18.02
N ASP A 643 -53.60 1.25 18.64
CA ASP A 643 -53.50 0.80 20.05
C ASP A 643 -52.29 -0.13 20.26
N GLU A 644 -51.89 -0.93 19.25
CA GLU A 644 -50.72 -1.82 19.37
C GLU A 644 -49.42 -1.04 19.59
N ILE A 645 -49.15 0.02 18.82
CA ILE A 645 -47.97 0.84 19.02
C ILE A 645 -48.12 1.80 20.21
N GLU A 646 -49.35 2.22 20.53
CA GLU A 646 -49.67 3.10 21.68
C GLU A 646 -49.57 2.38 23.01
N SER A 647 -49.64 1.03 23.02
CA SER A 647 -49.42 0.22 24.22
C SER A 647 -48.07 0.45 24.86
N GLY A 648 -47.08 0.95 24.12
CA GLY A 648 -45.72 1.21 24.58
C GLY A 648 -44.84 -0.05 24.70
N ASP A 649 -45.32 -1.21 24.25
CA ASP A 649 -44.52 -2.42 24.16
C ASP A 649 -43.88 -2.53 22.73
N TYR A 650 -42.86 -1.71 22.55
CA TYR A 650 -42.18 -1.62 21.24
C TYR A 650 -41.39 -2.87 20.84
N TYR A 651 -40.91 -3.65 21.82
CA TYR A 651 -40.26 -4.93 21.59
C TYR A 651 -41.24 -5.91 20.94
N LYS A 652 -42.41 -6.08 21.56
CA LYS A 652 -43.45 -6.96 21.03
C LYS A 652 -43.96 -6.46 19.68
N PHE A 653 -44.21 -5.13 19.56
CA PHE A 653 -44.66 -4.51 18.33
C PHE A 653 -43.66 -4.79 17.16
N ALA A 654 -42.36 -4.60 17.37
CA ALA A 654 -41.33 -4.86 16.36
C ALA A 654 -41.32 -6.33 15.96
N LEU A 655 -41.36 -7.24 16.95
CA LEU A 655 -41.33 -8.69 16.69
C LEU A 655 -42.56 -9.17 15.87
N ASP A 656 -43.73 -8.64 16.19
CA ASP A 656 -45.01 -9.05 15.57
C ASP A 656 -45.23 -8.42 14.18
N ASN A 657 -44.78 -7.15 13.99
CA ASN A 657 -45.18 -6.34 12.86
C ASN A 657 -44.08 -6.09 11.80
N VAL A 658 -42.78 -6.11 12.13
CA VAL A 658 -41.73 -5.96 11.12
C VAL A 658 -41.63 -7.23 10.28
N LYS A 659 -42.01 -7.12 9.00
CA LYS A 659 -42.03 -8.28 8.08
C LYS A 659 -40.64 -8.67 7.58
N LYS A 660 -39.94 -7.68 7.04
CA LYS A 660 -38.62 -7.85 6.44
C LYS A 660 -37.76 -6.62 6.78
N LYS A 661 -36.67 -6.84 7.49
CA LYS A 661 -35.75 -5.77 7.90
C LYS A 661 -35.27 -4.88 6.74
N PRO A 662 -34.80 -5.39 5.57
CA PRO A 662 -34.41 -4.54 4.45
C PRO A 662 -35.56 -3.70 3.86
N ALA A 663 -36.76 -4.26 3.78
CA ALA A 663 -37.93 -3.51 3.32
C ALA A 663 -38.32 -2.39 4.28
N PHE A 664 -38.25 -2.68 5.58
CA PHE A 664 -38.44 -1.67 6.64
C PHE A 664 -37.44 -0.51 6.47
N ALA A 665 -36.14 -0.79 6.38
CA ALA A 665 -35.11 0.22 6.20
C ALA A 665 -35.30 1.06 4.90
N SER A 666 -35.58 0.40 3.78
CA SER A 666 -35.79 1.09 2.51
C SER A 666 -37.02 2.00 2.54
N SER A 667 -38.12 1.55 3.20
CA SER A 667 -39.31 2.38 3.37
C SER A 667 -39.06 3.58 4.28
N LEU A 668 -38.25 3.41 5.34
CA LEU A 668 -37.86 4.55 6.18
C LEU A 668 -37.09 5.62 5.42
N LEU A 669 -36.24 5.24 4.45
CA LEU A 669 -35.59 6.20 3.56
C LEU A 669 -36.57 6.89 2.64
N TYR A 670 -37.49 6.12 2.07
CA TYR A 670 -38.48 6.65 1.09
C TYR A 670 -39.43 7.67 1.70
N PHE A 671 -39.96 7.41 2.92
CA PHE A 671 -40.91 8.30 3.59
C PHE A 671 -40.25 9.43 4.36
N ASN A 672 -38.93 9.47 4.51
CA ASN A 672 -38.24 10.54 5.20
C ASN A 672 -38.16 11.79 4.32
N LYS A 673 -38.82 12.89 4.74
CA LYS A 673 -38.82 14.17 4.02
C LYS A 673 -37.99 15.19 4.79
N GLU A 674 -36.76 15.41 4.36
CA GLU A 674 -35.82 16.33 5.04
C GLU A 674 -36.31 17.80 5.05
N ASP A 675 -37.12 18.22 4.08
CA ASP A 675 -37.72 19.56 3.99
C ASP A 675 -39.10 19.63 4.71
N GLY A 676 -39.58 18.53 5.25
CA GLY A 676 -40.87 18.42 5.94
C GLY A 676 -40.86 18.88 7.38
N GLY A 677 -42.02 18.82 8.05
CA GLY A 677 -42.15 19.05 9.47
C GLY A 677 -41.43 18.04 10.35
N GLU A 678 -41.40 18.24 11.66
CA GLU A 678 -40.71 17.31 12.59
C GLU A 678 -41.27 15.89 12.51
N ASP A 679 -42.58 15.72 12.29
CA ASP A 679 -43.23 14.42 12.16
C ASP A 679 -42.97 13.74 10.80
N GLU A 680 -42.38 14.43 9.85
CA GLU A 680 -42.02 13.89 8.54
C GLU A 680 -40.57 13.43 8.50
N LYS A 681 -39.84 13.63 9.59
CA LYS A 681 -38.45 13.24 9.79
C LYS A 681 -38.34 12.22 10.91
N TRP A 682 -37.58 11.17 10.68
CA TRP A 682 -37.25 10.28 11.78
C TRP A 682 -35.94 10.72 12.47
N LYS A 683 -35.78 10.33 13.71
CA LYS A 683 -34.63 10.64 14.54
C LYS A 683 -33.71 9.42 14.64
N VAL A 684 -32.41 9.65 14.78
CA VAL A 684 -31.40 8.60 14.97
C VAL A 684 -31.41 8.12 16.42
N PRO A 685 -31.44 6.81 16.70
CA PRO A 685 -31.35 6.30 18.08
C PRO A 685 -30.09 6.76 18.79
N ARG A 686 -30.20 7.12 20.06
CA ARG A 686 -29.14 7.73 20.87
C ARG A 686 -27.83 6.92 20.84
N TYR A 687 -27.91 5.61 20.99
CA TYR A 687 -26.69 4.77 21.01
C TYR A 687 -25.89 4.83 19.69
N ILE A 688 -26.56 4.99 18.55
CA ILE A 688 -25.92 5.19 17.25
C ILE A 688 -25.40 6.62 17.12
N GLU A 689 -26.19 7.62 17.51
CA GLU A 689 -25.77 9.04 17.50
C GLU A 689 -24.51 9.23 18.33
N ASP A 690 -24.47 8.74 19.57
CA ASP A 690 -23.29 8.78 20.46
C ASP A 690 -22.08 8.06 19.83
N GLY A 691 -22.32 6.94 19.15
CA GLY A 691 -21.29 6.20 18.44
C GLY A 691 -20.70 6.98 17.26
N LEU A 692 -21.57 7.57 16.45
CA LEU A 692 -21.18 8.37 15.27
C LEU A 692 -20.48 9.68 15.66
N LEU A 693 -20.90 10.32 16.75
CA LEU A 693 -20.21 11.48 17.29
C LEU A 693 -18.80 11.12 17.81
N TRP A 694 -18.64 9.95 18.40
CA TRP A 694 -17.32 9.51 18.87
C TRP A 694 -16.37 9.17 17.69
N ILE A 695 -16.87 8.53 16.63
CA ILE A 695 -16.03 8.14 15.51
C ILE A 695 -15.62 9.33 14.65
N ARG A 696 -16.40 10.41 14.63
CA ARG A 696 -16.07 11.68 13.99
C ARG A 696 -14.73 12.21 14.50
#